data_08420d703df841a9f024f7f48272af3a
#
_entry.id   08420d703df841a9f024f7f48272af3a
#
_cell.length_a   1.000
_cell.length_b   1.000
_cell.length_c   1.000
_cell.angle_alpha   90.00
_cell.angle_beta   90.00
_cell.angle_gamma   90.00
#
_symmetry.space_group_name_H-M   'P 1'
#
loop_
_entity.id
_entity.type
_entity.pdbx_description
1 polymer ?
#
loop_
_entity_poly.entity_id
_entity_poly.type
_entity_poly.pdbx_seq_one_letter_code
_entity_poly.pdbx_strand_id
1 'polypeptide(L)'
;MPATLSRRSLALIVGCVSMLSALPLIASQDVLVRFDRSPAVDRNSLISMGIVLVAETNDSWLAIGDPTTIADAVAPLMLGPESIAEVSDGAAFALIGPRSDLGADELSVCGRQIASGDGWRLVLAESGFSAECLESPAWFFRRLDLSPLLPEREPPDRWAGWADKTVTLVPDPLVQEMVDAIDTNVALSHWQALSESSTWSTRHSESQGCLDATAYVHGIFSAFGLAAEYQHHTSGFADNVIGTLTGSVDPTEVYIAIGHLDDLPSSGPAPGADDNASGTAMVTAAAEVMSDYCFARTVKFIAVTGEEQGLHGSDHYADQAAALGENIQAVLNGDMIGWEGDNPAVEDLDIIYNSTSAWLSQAMVDAAAGYGTGMTINALDCPGMASSDHWPFWQNGFSALCGITDDEGLCGSGGNYPYYHQSSDTIANCGPGAPDFEAAAIRTYVATLAHLAQPIARIPGVPMGLTAQADGDNRIALSWLPQDPGVTVEVHRAAGGCTNPGPYYLVGQSSGSTFVDTAASGGVPYGYRLVATAAAACTSEVLTCIDASTTGACTEAPVFAGVEQVTNTAASTCLLTVDWQPPDQVWCGGPVSYNVYRSTTAGFVPSPVNRVASSLATTSWSDSNVVSFEEYHYIVRAVDEANGSEDRNTVQGHAAPTGPAVIGTWTDDAGDTGSVKLIPSSPWSVLPGAGVSGAAYATGAYGSDTCAALTTANLLFDSSPQLSFQSKFDIENGWDKGELQVSTNGGGSWSRVAMTYPGSSAYNNDSCGLGEGSFFTGTQTNYAGFTADLSAWSGQSVQLRWLFSSDGYIEEDGWWVDDIAITNVAVPGTCSGADAVFIDGFESGDTSAWSQ
;
A
#
# COMPACT_ATOMS: atom_id res chain seq x y z
N MET A 1 41.57 -20.47 23.82
CA MET A 1 41.59 -20.93 22.42
C MET A 1 40.21 -20.65 21.83
N PRO A 2 40.06 -19.75 20.89
CA PRO A 2 38.77 -19.39 20.33
C PRO A 2 38.48 -20.22 19.09
N ALA A 3 37.26 -20.76 19.02
CA ALA A 3 36.71 -21.42 17.85
C ALA A 3 36.02 -20.40 16.95
N THR A 4 36.49 -20.34 15.73
CA THR A 4 35.96 -19.50 14.65
C THR A 4 34.63 -20.07 14.12
N LEU A 5 33.55 -19.34 14.25
CA LEU A 5 32.29 -19.58 13.56
C LEU A 5 32.26 -18.79 12.26
N SER A 6 32.15 -19.51 11.15
CA SER A 6 32.04 -18.97 9.80
C SER A 6 30.66 -18.37 9.59
N ARG A 7 30.59 -17.09 9.19
CA ARG A 7 29.40 -16.41 8.71
C ARG A 7 29.11 -16.91 7.29
N ARG A 8 27.99 -17.58 7.09
CA ARG A 8 27.35 -17.68 5.77
C ARG A 8 26.36 -16.54 5.65
N SER A 9 26.72 -15.57 4.86
CA SER A 9 25.85 -14.47 4.43
C SER A 9 24.78 -15.02 3.50
N LEU A 10 23.52 -14.93 3.90
CA LEU A 10 22.37 -15.04 3.00
C LEU A 10 22.14 -13.61 2.43
N ALA A 11 22.57 -13.39 1.21
CA ALA A 11 22.22 -12.17 0.47
C ALA A 11 20.78 -12.34 -0.04
N LEU A 12 19.83 -11.69 0.63
CA LEU A 12 18.52 -11.40 0.04
C LEU A 12 18.74 -10.22 -0.90
N ILE A 13 18.68 -10.46 -2.21
CA ILE A 13 18.61 -9.40 -3.22
C ILE A 13 17.15 -8.94 -3.23
N VAL A 14 16.87 -7.88 -2.49
CA VAL A 14 15.69 -7.05 -2.73
C VAL A 14 16.09 -6.14 -3.89
N GLY A 15 15.50 -6.36 -5.06
CA GLY A 15 15.64 -5.46 -6.19
C GLY A 15 14.89 -4.17 -5.86
N CYS A 16 15.62 -3.12 -5.48
CA CYS A 16 15.11 -1.76 -5.59
C CYS A 16 14.98 -1.44 -7.07
N VAL A 17 13.76 -1.38 -7.56
CA VAL A 17 13.44 -0.62 -8.76
C VAL A 17 13.45 0.85 -8.34
N SER A 18 14.59 1.51 -8.52
CA SER A 18 14.64 2.96 -8.52
C SER A 18 13.92 3.41 -9.80
N MET A 19 12.70 3.92 -9.66
CA MET A 19 12.14 4.81 -10.67
C MET A 19 13.03 6.07 -10.67
N LEU A 20 14.03 6.10 -11.51
CA LEU A 20 14.57 7.36 -12.01
C LEU A 20 13.43 7.96 -12.85
N SER A 21 12.72 8.95 -12.30
CA SER A 21 11.97 9.88 -13.11
C SER A 21 12.98 10.49 -14.10
N ALA A 22 12.89 10.12 -15.36
CA ALA A 22 13.65 10.78 -16.40
C ALA A 22 13.21 12.23 -16.41
N LEU A 23 14.08 13.15 -15.94
CA LEU A 23 13.91 14.56 -16.17
C LEU A 23 13.76 14.75 -17.69
N PRO A 24 12.74 15.45 -18.18
CA PRO A 24 12.65 15.76 -19.59
C PRO A 24 13.96 16.41 -20.01
N LEU A 25 14.59 15.91 -21.06
CA LEU A 25 15.78 16.54 -21.63
C LEU A 25 15.38 17.94 -22.08
N ILE A 26 15.77 18.95 -21.29
CA ILE A 26 15.52 20.35 -21.60
C ILE A 26 16.29 20.65 -22.88
N ALA A 27 15.57 20.85 -23.97
CA ALA A 27 16.20 21.23 -25.22
C ALA A 27 16.89 22.59 -25.08
N SER A 28 17.96 22.82 -25.83
CA SER A 28 18.78 24.04 -25.71
C SER A 28 18.05 25.35 -26.09
N GLN A 29 16.76 25.32 -26.28
CA GLN A 29 15.89 26.46 -26.65
C GLN A 29 14.63 26.56 -25.76
N ASP A 30 14.47 25.71 -24.74
CA ASP A 30 13.33 25.79 -23.85
C ASP A 30 13.40 27.05 -23.00
N VAL A 31 12.25 27.68 -22.82
CA VAL A 31 12.05 28.83 -21.94
C VAL A 31 10.98 28.56 -20.94
N LEU A 32 11.09 29.19 -19.77
CA LEU A 32 10.02 29.24 -18.81
C LEU A 32 9.00 30.30 -19.24
N VAL A 33 7.73 29.89 -19.43
CA VAL A 33 6.64 30.74 -19.93
C VAL A 33 5.59 30.88 -18.85
N ARG A 34 5.18 32.09 -18.60
CA ARG A 34 4.05 32.41 -17.73
C ARG A 34 2.82 32.75 -18.56
N PHE A 35 1.64 32.37 -18.13
CA PHE A 35 0.35 32.87 -18.63
C PHE A 35 -0.69 32.91 -17.52
N ASP A 36 -1.61 33.91 -17.67
CA ASP A 36 -2.59 34.17 -16.61
C ASP A 36 -3.58 33.02 -16.47
N ARG A 37 -3.93 32.71 -15.24
CA ARG A 37 -4.92 31.70 -14.90
C ARG A 37 -6.31 32.16 -15.29
N SER A 38 -7.11 31.32 -15.89
CA SER A 38 -8.49 31.57 -16.28
C SER A 38 -9.41 30.54 -15.63
N PRO A 39 -10.50 30.92 -14.97
CA PRO A 39 -11.46 29.98 -14.39
C PRO A 39 -12.10 29.02 -15.40
N ALA A 40 -11.96 29.29 -16.68
CA ALA A 40 -12.50 28.47 -17.77
C ALA A 40 -11.52 27.41 -18.27
N VAL A 41 -10.30 27.34 -17.73
CA VAL A 41 -9.22 26.46 -18.21
C VAL A 41 -8.60 25.79 -16.99
N ASP A 42 -8.70 24.48 -16.94
CA ASP A 42 -8.12 23.64 -15.92
C ASP A 42 -6.75 23.07 -16.35
N ARG A 43 -6.03 22.49 -15.40
CA ARG A 43 -4.72 21.86 -15.59
C ARG A 43 -4.76 20.76 -16.64
N ASN A 44 -5.73 19.86 -16.58
CA ASN A 44 -5.86 18.73 -17.49
C ASN A 44 -6.07 19.17 -18.94
N SER A 45 -6.83 20.25 -19.13
CA SER A 45 -7.00 20.85 -20.46
C SER A 45 -5.67 21.33 -21.06
N LEU A 46 -4.81 21.97 -20.25
CA LEU A 46 -3.50 22.44 -20.70
C LEU A 46 -2.54 21.28 -21.00
N ILE A 47 -2.48 20.30 -20.13
CA ILE A 47 -1.65 19.08 -20.31
C ILE A 47 -2.13 18.31 -21.54
N SER A 48 -3.44 18.17 -21.76
CA SER A 48 -3.98 17.50 -22.95
C SER A 48 -3.64 18.20 -24.27
N MET A 49 -3.27 19.47 -24.21
CA MET A 49 -2.76 20.26 -25.34
C MET A 49 -1.24 20.11 -25.55
N GLY A 50 -0.59 19.23 -24.77
CA GLY A 50 0.86 19.02 -24.80
C GLY A 50 1.68 20.11 -24.13
N ILE A 51 1.09 20.89 -23.21
CA ILE A 51 1.80 21.93 -22.45
C ILE A 51 2.41 21.29 -21.22
N VAL A 52 3.72 21.39 -21.07
CA VAL A 52 4.45 20.92 -19.90
C VAL A 52 4.37 21.98 -18.81
N LEU A 53 3.42 21.82 -17.88
CA LEU A 53 3.28 22.68 -16.71
C LEU A 53 4.28 22.26 -15.64
N VAL A 54 4.93 23.22 -15.01
CA VAL A 54 5.93 23.02 -13.93
C VAL A 54 5.52 23.69 -12.62
N ALA A 55 4.61 24.65 -12.65
CA ALA A 55 4.00 25.21 -11.45
C ALA A 55 2.65 25.84 -11.72
N GLU A 56 1.85 25.91 -10.67
CA GLU A 56 0.58 26.62 -10.59
C GLU A 56 0.64 27.60 -9.43
N THR A 57 0.17 28.83 -9.63
CA THR A 57 0.04 29.85 -8.61
C THR A 57 -1.40 30.38 -8.58
N ASN A 58 -1.72 31.23 -7.65
CA ASN A 58 -3.08 31.79 -7.51
C ASN A 58 -3.59 32.45 -8.79
N ASP A 59 -2.71 33.10 -9.54
CA ASP A 59 -3.06 33.94 -10.69
C ASP A 59 -2.46 33.46 -12.01
N SER A 60 -1.53 32.48 -11.98
CA SER A 60 -0.74 32.14 -13.14
C SER A 60 -0.44 30.65 -13.25
N TRP A 61 -0.17 30.22 -14.50
CA TRP A 61 0.45 28.97 -14.84
C TRP A 61 1.90 29.20 -15.26
N LEU A 62 2.82 28.32 -14.85
CA LEU A 62 4.18 28.28 -15.33
C LEU A 62 4.41 26.99 -16.15
N ALA A 63 4.90 27.15 -17.38
CA ALA A 63 5.16 26.04 -18.29
C ALA A 63 6.58 26.14 -18.84
N ILE A 64 7.15 24.98 -19.21
CA ILE A 64 8.46 24.90 -19.87
C ILE A 64 8.31 24.38 -21.28
N GLY A 65 9.07 24.91 -22.23
CA GLY A 65 9.10 24.43 -23.64
C GLY A 65 9.41 25.54 -24.62
N ASP A 66 9.24 25.26 -25.91
CA ASP A 66 9.40 26.24 -26.97
C ASP A 66 8.27 27.29 -26.90
N PRO A 67 8.61 28.59 -26.78
CA PRO A 67 7.63 29.63 -26.55
C PRO A 67 6.62 29.81 -27.69
N THR A 68 7.02 29.45 -28.93
CA THR A 68 6.11 29.53 -30.10
C THR A 68 5.09 28.42 -30.04
N THR A 69 5.52 27.22 -29.70
CA THR A 69 4.66 26.04 -29.54
C THR A 69 3.65 26.27 -28.42
N ILE A 70 4.08 26.76 -27.25
CA ILE A 70 3.19 27.08 -26.13
C ILE A 70 2.22 28.19 -26.54
N ALA A 71 2.69 29.27 -27.18
CA ALA A 71 1.85 30.37 -27.60
C ALA A 71 0.76 29.93 -28.60
N ASP A 72 1.10 29.05 -29.54
CA ASP A 72 0.15 28.50 -30.51
C ASP A 72 -0.89 27.60 -29.82
N ALA A 73 -0.47 26.78 -28.85
CA ALA A 73 -1.35 25.90 -28.10
C ALA A 73 -2.36 26.65 -27.22
N VAL A 74 -1.94 27.75 -26.53
CA VAL A 74 -2.82 28.52 -25.64
C VAL A 74 -3.60 29.65 -26.34
N ALA A 75 -3.27 30.00 -27.58
CA ALA A 75 -3.94 31.05 -28.34
C ALA A 75 -5.48 30.86 -28.45
N PRO A 76 -6.00 29.64 -28.68
CA PRO A 76 -7.44 29.41 -28.71
C PRO A 76 -8.14 29.71 -27.37
N LEU A 77 -7.41 29.66 -26.26
CA LEU A 77 -7.93 29.91 -24.92
C LEU A 77 -7.90 31.39 -24.54
N MET A 78 -7.40 32.26 -25.45
CA MET A 78 -7.18 33.71 -25.19
C MET A 78 -6.19 33.96 -24.02
N LEU A 79 -5.32 33.03 -23.73
CA LEU A 79 -4.25 33.20 -22.74
C LEU A 79 -3.06 33.87 -23.41
N GLY A 80 -2.48 34.86 -22.76
CA GLY A 80 -1.32 35.66 -23.26
C GLY A 80 -0.02 35.13 -22.66
N PRO A 81 0.69 34.22 -23.32
CA PRO A 81 1.93 33.71 -22.78
C PRO A 81 3.04 34.78 -22.78
N GLU A 82 3.77 34.85 -21.69
CA GLU A 82 4.94 35.71 -21.50
C GLU A 82 6.17 34.83 -21.23
N SER A 83 7.18 34.90 -22.13
CA SER A 83 8.45 34.21 -21.91
C SER A 83 9.25 34.96 -20.84
N ILE A 84 9.57 34.29 -19.73
CA ILE A 84 10.21 34.94 -18.57
C ILE A 84 11.68 34.61 -18.38
N ALA A 85 12.14 33.44 -18.77
CA ALA A 85 13.54 33.05 -18.67
C ALA A 85 13.91 31.92 -19.64
N GLU A 86 15.16 31.94 -20.14
CA GLU A 86 15.75 30.76 -20.79
C GLU A 86 16.18 29.76 -19.70
N VAL A 87 15.87 28.49 -19.92
CA VAL A 87 16.28 27.42 -19.02
C VAL A 87 17.66 26.94 -19.47
N SER A 88 18.64 27.03 -18.57
CA SER A 88 20.02 26.59 -18.83
C SER A 88 20.47 25.56 -17.81
N ASP A 89 21.36 24.66 -18.20
CA ASP A 89 21.94 23.67 -17.29
C ASP A 89 22.54 24.34 -16.03
N GLY A 90 22.08 23.88 -14.84
CA GLY A 90 22.55 24.37 -13.56
C GLY A 90 21.82 25.63 -13.02
N ALA A 91 20.85 26.17 -13.76
CA ALA A 91 19.97 27.23 -13.22
C ALA A 91 18.98 26.66 -12.22
N ALA A 92 18.81 27.35 -11.08
CA ALA A 92 17.81 27.01 -10.09
C ALA A 92 16.73 28.10 -10.04
N PHE A 93 15.47 27.69 -9.96
CA PHE A 93 14.32 28.58 -9.86
C PHE A 93 13.64 28.36 -8.51
N ALA A 94 13.09 29.42 -7.92
CA ALA A 94 12.25 29.31 -6.74
C ALA A 94 11.08 30.30 -6.79
N LEU A 95 9.94 29.87 -6.27
CA LEU A 95 8.83 30.73 -5.89
C LEU A 95 9.05 31.22 -4.47
N ILE A 96 8.95 32.52 -4.27
CA ILE A 96 9.12 33.16 -2.97
C ILE A 96 7.84 33.92 -2.65
N GLY A 97 7.19 33.57 -1.54
CA GLY A 97 6.06 34.33 -0.99
C GLY A 97 6.54 35.31 0.06
N PRO A 98 6.52 36.64 -0.19
CA PRO A 98 6.98 37.63 0.80
C PRO A 98 5.97 37.71 1.95
N ARG A 99 6.49 37.77 3.19
CA ARG A 99 5.69 38.01 4.41
C ARG A 99 5.32 39.47 4.60
N SER A 100 5.95 40.37 3.83
CA SER A 100 5.71 41.81 3.82
C SER A 100 6.10 42.38 2.45
N ASP A 101 5.80 43.67 2.20
CA ASP A 101 6.21 44.40 0.97
C ASP A 101 7.74 44.52 0.91
N LEU A 102 8.42 43.48 0.42
CA LEU A 102 9.86 43.40 0.20
C LEU A 102 10.27 44.23 -1.01
N GLY A 103 11.30 45.04 -0.85
CA GLY A 103 11.96 45.73 -1.95
C GLY A 103 12.77 44.77 -2.82
N ALA A 104 12.90 45.04 -4.11
CA ALA A 104 13.70 44.22 -5.04
C ALA A 104 15.16 44.03 -4.60
N ASP A 105 15.69 44.90 -3.74
CA ASP A 105 17.04 44.82 -3.21
C ASP A 105 17.21 43.71 -2.15
N GLU A 106 16.13 43.37 -1.42
CA GLU A 106 16.15 42.35 -0.35
C GLU A 106 16.14 40.94 -0.95
N LEU A 107 15.46 40.72 -2.08
CA LEU A 107 15.45 39.47 -2.81
C LEU A 107 16.77 39.19 -3.58
N SER A 108 17.68 40.16 -3.65
CA SER A 108 18.95 40.01 -4.39
C SER A 108 19.85 38.90 -3.84
N VAL A 109 19.68 38.51 -2.56
CA VAL A 109 20.39 37.38 -1.93
C VAL A 109 19.95 36.02 -2.51
N CYS A 110 18.73 35.92 -3.04
CA CYS A 110 18.20 34.71 -3.69
C CYS A 110 18.55 34.62 -5.18
N GLY A 111 18.96 35.71 -5.78
CA GLY A 111 19.20 35.77 -7.20
C GLY A 111 18.45 36.91 -7.89
N ARG A 112 18.13 36.71 -9.16
CA ARG A 112 17.44 37.73 -9.96
C ARG A 112 15.95 37.46 -10.07
N GLN A 113 15.11 38.33 -9.54
CA GLN A 113 13.68 38.25 -9.78
C GLN A 113 13.40 38.34 -11.29
N ILE A 114 12.66 37.40 -11.81
CA ILE A 114 12.33 37.26 -13.24
C ILE A 114 10.84 37.43 -13.53
N ALA A 115 9.97 37.09 -12.57
CA ALA A 115 8.53 37.29 -12.64
C ALA A 115 7.93 37.56 -11.26
N SER A 116 6.68 38.04 -11.23
CA SER A 116 5.91 38.19 -9.98
C SER A 116 4.42 38.13 -10.27
N GLY A 117 3.66 37.67 -9.33
CA GLY A 117 2.19 37.67 -9.33
C GLY A 117 1.64 38.05 -7.97
N ASP A 118 0.39 37.72 -7.73
CA ASP A 118 -0.29 38.00 -6.47
C ASP A 118 0.23 37.07 -5.37
N GLY A 119 0.92 37.64 -4.40
CA GLY A 119 1.51 36.90 -3.28
C GLY A 119 2.77 36.09 -3.60
N TRP A 120 3.35 36.18 -4.80
CA TRP A 120 4.55 35.42 -5.12
C TRP A 120 5.56 36.20 -5.98
N ARG A 121 6.81 35.77 -5.91
CA ARG A 121 7.93 36.21 -6.76
C ARG A 121 8.67 34.99 -7.30
N LEU A 122 9.05 35.01 -8.57
CA LEU A 122 9.89 33.98 -9.18
C LEU A 122 11.30 34.48 -9.31
N VAL A 123 12.26 33.75 -8.73
CA VAL A 123 13.67 34.09 -8.68
C VAL A 123 14.51 33.06 -9.39
N LEU A 124 15.50 33.52 -10.15
CA LEU A 124 16.50 32.73 -10.83
C LEU A 124 17.87 32.90 -10.17
N ALA A 125 18.46 31.78 -9.74
CA ALA A 125 19.85 31.70 -9.30
C ALA A 125 20.70 30.91 -10.30
N GLU A 126 21.75 31.51 -10.86
CA GLU A 126 22.58 30.85 -11.91
C GLU A 126 23.51 29.76 -11.33
N SER A 127 23.73 29.73 -10.02
CA SER A 127 24.65 28.81 -9.35
C SER A 127 24.03 28.15 -8.09
N GLY A 128 22.70 28.07 -8.05
CA GLY A 128 21.97 27.58 -6.87
C GLY A 128 21.72 28.70 -5.83
N PHE A 129 20.81 28.38 -4.88
CA PHE A 129 20.42 29.34 -3.83
C PHE A 129 21.42 29.34 -2.68
N SER A 130 21.66 30.54 -2.08
CA SER A 130 22.51 30.68 -0.90
C SER A 130 21.74 30.22 0.36
N ALA A 131 22.48 29.87 1.42
CA ALA A 131 21.86 29.58 2.72
C ALA A 131 21.06 30.79 3.25
N GLU A 132 21.55 32.02 3.01
CA GLU A 132 20.85 33.26 3.40
C GLU A 132 19.50 33.40 2.68
N CYS A 133 19.36 32.87 1.45
CA CYS A 133 18.10 32.85 0.75
C CYS A 133 17.16 31.76 1.27
N LEU A 134 17.67 30.55 1.43
CA LEU A 134 16.89 29.37 1.86
C LEU A 134 16.34 29.55 3.28
N GLU A 135 17.09 30.23 4.15
CA GLU A 135 16.81 30.33 5.59
C GLU A 135 16.28 31.69 6.01
N SER A 136 15.82 32.52 5.07
CA SER A 136 15.38 33.86 5.38
C SER A 136 14.01 33.89 6.07
N PRO A 137 13.89 34.56 7.23
CA PRO A 137 12.61 34.72 7.92
C PRO A 137 11.65 35.69 7.21
N ALA A 138 12.12 36.37 6.14
CA ALA A 138 11.37 37.42 5.45
C ALA A 138 10.43 36.90 4.38
N TRP A 139 10.51 35.62 4.03
CA TRP A 139 9.65 34.98 2.99
C TRP A 139 9.51 33.48 3.16
N PHE A 140 8.53 32.92 2.48
CA PHE A 140 8.42 31.48 2.21
C PHE A 140 9.21 31.14 0.95
N PHE A 141 9.99 30.09 0.98
CA PHE A 141 10.82 29.65 -0.12
C PHE A 141 10.33 28.31 -0.65
N ARG A 142 10.05 28.24 -1.95
CA ARG A 142 9.78 26.99 -2.64
C ARG A 142 10.69 26.87 -3.86
N ARG A 143 11.59 25.90 -3.85
CA ARG A 143 12.37 25.57 -5.03
C ARG A 143 11.43 25.09 -6.12
N LEU A 144 11.50 25.67 -7.31
CA LEU A 144 10.74 25.22 -8.45
C LEU A 144 11.48 24.02 -9.05
N ASP A 145 10.94 22.84 -8.88
CA ASP A 145 11.31 21.67 -9.67
C ASP A 145 10.68 21.85 -11.07
N LEU A 146 11.51 21.71 -12.09
CA LEU A 146 11.04 21.80 -13.48
C LEU A 146 10.45 20.50 -13.98
N SER A 147 10.19 19.54 -13.11
CA SER A 147 9.44 18.34 -13.45
C SER A 147 8.02 18.69 -13.86
N PRO A 148 7.44 18.01 -14.86
CA PRO A 148 6.08 18.22 -15.29
C PRO A 148 5.09 17.99 -14.15
N LEU A 149 4.15 18.93 -13.96
CA LEU A 149 3.01 18.70 -13.10
C LEU A 149 2.18 17.55 -13.69
N LEU A 150 1.85 16.56 -12.87
CA LEU A 150 0.95 15.50 -13.28
C LEU A 150 -0.45 16.08 -13.55
N PRO A 151 -1.24 15.45 -14.48
CA PRO A 151 -2.63 15.80 -14.65
C PRO A 151 -3.35 15.72 -13.30
N GLU A 152 -4.24 16.70 -13.04
CA GLU A 152 -5.21 16.51 -11.95
C GLU A 152 -5.94 15.21 -12.22
N ARG A 153 -5.75 14.21 -11.36
CA ARG A 153 -6.56 13.01 -11.43
C ARG A 153 -8.00 13.43 -11.11
N GLU A 154 -8.91 13.19 -12.06
CA GLU A 154 -10.32 13.21 -11.66
C GLU A 154 -10.46 12.23 -10.50
N PRO A 155 -11.09 12.65 -9.38
CA PRO A 155 -11.35 11.73 -8.28
C PRO A 155 -11.99 10.47 -8.89
N PRO A 156 -11.56 9.25 -8.50
CA PRO A 156 -12.22 8.03 -8.95
C PRO A 156 -13.74 8.19 -8.82
N ASP A 157 -14.56 7.56 -9.71
CA ASP A 157 -16.02 7.67 -9.66
C ASP A 157 -16.63 7.44 -8.27
N ARG A 158 -15.92 6.67 -7.41
CA ARG A 158 -16.26 6.45 -6.00
C ARG A 158 -16.17 7.74 -5.14
N TRP A 159 -15.51 8.79 -5.62
CA TRP A 159 -15.38 10.10 -4.96
C TRP A 159 -16.23 11.19 -5.63
N ALA A 160 -16.94 10.83 -6.69
CA ALA A 160 -17.96 11.71 -7.25
C ALA A 160 -19.03 12.01 -6.18
N GLY A 161 -19.13 13.26 -5.75
CA GLY A 161 -20.02 13.69 -4.67
C GLY A 161 -19.30 14.20 -3.41
N TRP A 162 -17.97 14.27 -3.39
CA TRP A 162 -17.22 14.82 -2.24
C TRP A 162 -17.45 16.32 -2.06
N ALA A 163 -17.61 17.06 -3.15
CA ALA A 163 -17.98 18.47 -3.08
C ALA A 163 -19.37 18.71 -2.42
N ASP A 164 -20.24 17.69 -2.43
CA ASP A 164 -21.56 17.71 -1.80
C ASP A 164 -21.58 16.94 -0.46
N LYS A 165 -20.40 16.45 0.02
CA LYS A 165 -20.31 15.70 1.28
C LYS A 165 -20.60 16.65 2.43
N THR A 166 -21.66 16.38 3.17
CA THR A 166 -21.97 17.07 4.43
C THR A 166 -21.81 16.08 5.57
N VAL A 167 -20.95 16.42 6.52
CA VAL A 167 -20.83 15.66 7.76
C VAL A 167 -21.76 16.31 8.77
N THR A 168 -22.78 15.60 9.21
CA THR A 168 -23.60 16.06 10.34
C THR A 168 -22.91 15.63 11.62
N LEU A 169 -22.29 16.57 12.33
CA LEU A 169 -21.62 16.27 13.58
C LEU A 169 -22.65 16.03 14.69
N VAL A 170 -22.65 14.80 15.21
CA VAL A 170 -23.31 14.46 16.46
C VAL A 170 -22.18 14.08 17.42
N PRO A 171 -21.96 14.83 18.52
CA PRO A 171 -20.85 14.55 19.42
C PRO A 171 -20.88 13.11 19.94
N ASP A 172 -19.75 12.42 19.79
CA ASP A 172 -19.52 11.07 20.27
C ASP A 172 -18.82 11.13 21.63
N PRO A 173 -19.33 10.44 22.68
CA PRO A 173 -18.70 10.43 24.00
C PRO A 173 -17.24 9.93 23.99
N LEU A 174 -16.88 8.96 23.11
CA LEU A 174 -15.51 8.46 23.02
C LEU A 174 -14.57 9.53 22.43
N VAL A 175 -15.03 10.28 21.44
CA VAL A 175 -14.27 11.44 20.92
C VAL A 175 -14.09 12.50 21.99
N GLN A 176 -15.14 12.78 22.78
CA GLN A 176 -15.04 13.74 23.90
C GLN A 176 -14.02 13.29 24.94
N GLU A 177 -13.96 12.00 25.27
CA GLU A 177 -12.93 11.46 26.18
C GLU A 177 -11.51 11.70 25.63
N MET A 178 -11.28 11.53 24.32
CA MET A 178 -9.99 11.79 23.67
C MET A 178 -9.64 13.28 23.72
N VAL A 179 -10.61 14.15 23.43
CA VAL A 179 -10.44 15.62 23.50
C VAL A 179 -10.11 16.06 24.91
N ASP A 180 -10.83 15.54 25.92
CA ASP A 180 -10.61 15.88 27.32
C ASP A 180 -9.25 15.35 27.86
N ALA A 181 -8.68 14.32 27.23
CA ALA A 181 -7.37 13.78 27.58
C ALA A 181 -6.21 14.69 27.13
N ILE A 182 -6.43 15.59 26.17
CA ILE A 182 -5.42 16.56 25.73
C ILE A 182 -5.50 17.79 26.65
N ASP A 183 -4.69 17.79 27.69
CA ASP A 183 -4.48 19.00 28.51
C ASP A 183 -3.19 19.72 28.06
N THR A 184 -2.95 20.90 28.62
CA THR A 184 -1.75 21.71 28.36
C THR A 184 -0.45 20.95 28.64
N ASN A 185 -0.43 20.02 29.62
CA ASN A 185 0.80 19.28 29.94
C ASN A 185 1.07 18.19 28.89
N VAL A 186 0.03 17.53 28.38
CA VAL A 186 0.16 16.55 27.30
C VAL A 186 0.73 17.25 26.04
N ALA A 187 0.09 18.33 25.57
CA ALA A 187 0.56 19.11 24.43
C ALA A 187 2.00 19.59 24.62
N LEU A 188 2.29 20.23 25.74
CA LEU A 188 3.61 20.76 26.06
C LEU A 188 4.68 19.67 26.14
N SER A 189 4.35 18.47 26.64
CA SER A 189 5.32 17.36 26.74
C SER A 189 5.79 16.86 25.38
N HIS A 190 4.91 16.75 24.40
CA HIS A 190 5.25 16.38 23.03
C HIS A 190 6.04 17.51 22.36
N TRP A 191 5.60 18.74 22.51
CA TRP A 191 6.23 19.93 21.94
C TRP A 191 7.67 20.13 22.45
N GLN A 192 7.89 20.08 23.78
CA GLN A 192 9.21 20.16 24.38
C GLN A 192 10.12 19.00 24.01
N ALA A 193 9.59 17.79 23.86
CA ALA A 193 10.37 16.63 23.46
C ALA A 193 11.04 16.83 22.10
N LEU A 194 10.41 17.57 21.21
CA LEU A 194 10.91 17.85 19.87
C LEU A 194 11.78 19.13 19.83
N SER A 195 11.30 20.24 20.37
CA SER A 195 11.96 21.55 20.27
C SER A 195 13.02 21.80 21.35
N GLU A 196 12.92 21.20 22.53
CA GLU A 196 13.84 21.37 23.66
C GLU A 196 14.66 20.11 23.97
N SER A 197 14.82 19.20 22.99
CA SER A 197 15.55 17.96 23.17
C SER A 197 17.01 18.19 23.53
N SER A 198 17.53 17.41 24.48
CA SER A 198 18.96 17.36 24.78
C SER A 198 19.75 16.42 23.83
N THR A 199 19.06 15.68 22.96
CA THR A 199 19.67 14.71 22.05
C THR A 199 20.12 15.35 20.73
N TRP A 200 19.36 16.34 20.25
CA TRP A 200 19.66 17.08 19.03
C TRP A 200 19.50 18.59 19.26
N SER A 201 20.20 19.37 18.48
CA SER A 201 20.12 20.83 18.48
C SER A 201 19.52 21.40 17.20
N THR A 202 19.29 20.55 16.21
CA THR A 202 18.61 20.83 14.95
C THR A 202 17.99 19.54 14.44
N ARG A 203 16.88 19.63 13.74
CA ARG A 203 16.21 18.56 13.00
C ARG A 203 16.28 18.78 11.48
N HIS A 204 17.21 19.62 11.00
CA HIS A 204 17.41 19.80 9.56
C HIS A 204 17.52 18.46 8.85
N SER A 205 16.81 18.25 7.76
CA SER A 205 16.57 16.94 7.13
C SER A 205 17.81 16.10 6.81
N GLU A 206 18.96 16.74 6.54
CA GLU A 206 20.24 16.07 6.27
C GLU A 206 21.09 15.86 7.54
N SER A 207 20.60 16.26 8.71
CA SER A 207 21.36 16.22 9.95
C SER A 207 21.21 14.88 10.70
N GLN A 208 22.23 14.55 11.54
CA GLN A 208 22.11 13.45 12.49
C GLN A 208 20.95 13.69 13.49
N GLY A 209 20.68 14.98 13.83
CA GLY A 209 19.59 15.32 14.73
C GLY A 209 18.21 14.96 14.17
N CYS A 210 18.00 15.10 12.86
CA CYS A 210 16.75 14.65 12.21
C CYS A 210 16.64 13.12 12.23
N LEU A 211 17.73 12.39 11.95
CA LEU A 211 17.74 10.92 12.08
C LEU A 211 17.42 10.45 13.51
N ASP A 212 17.95 11.15 14.52
CA ASP A 212 17.68 10.83 15.92
C ASP A 212 16.21 11.18 16.29
N ALA A 213 15.66 12.27 15.74
CA ALA A 213 14.27 12.67 15.94
C ALA A 213 13.29 11.72 15.23
N THR A 214 13.58 11.26 14.01
CA THR A 214 12.77 10.22 13.33
C THR A 214 12.77 8.90 14.11
N ALA A 215 13.93 8.50 14.65
CA ALA A 215 14.01 7.32 15.50
C ALA A 215 13.21 7.48 16.81
N TYR A 216 13.17 8.68 17.38
CA TYR A 216 12.37 9.00 18.55
C TYR A 216 10.87 8.91 18.25
N VAL A 217 10.37 9.52 17.16
CA VAL A 217 8.96 9.47 16.76
C VAL A 217 8.54 8.02 16.44
N HIS A 218 9.37 7.27 15.72
CA HIS A 218 9.12 5.85 15.46
C HIS A 218 9.02 5.04 16.77
N GLY A 219 9.92 5.33 17.73
CA GLY A 219 9.88 4.71 19.05
C GLY A 219 8.59 5.00 19.83
N ILE A 220 8.09 6.24 19.75
CA ILE A 220 6.80 6.67 20.33
C ILE A 220 5.64 5.88 19.69
N PHE A 221 5.52 5.88 18.37
CA PHE A 221 4.45 5.16 17.69
C PHE A 221 4.46 3.66 18.02
N SER A 222 5.64 3.05 18.05
CA SER A 222 5.79 1.66 18.48
C SER A 222 5.37 1.43 19.94
N ALA A 223 5.69 2.38 20.84
CA ALA A 223 5.32 2.29 22.26
C ALA A 223 3.80 2.42 22.47
N PHE A 224 3.13 3.15 21.61
CA PHE A 224 1.65 3.25 21.60
C PHE A 224 0.97 2.05 20.90
N GLY A 225 1.74 1.06 20.44
CA GLY A 225 1.20 -0.14 19.79
C GLY A 225 0.78 0.06 18.33
N LEU A 226 1.14 1.17 17.70
CA LEU A 226 0.89 1.40 16.29
C LEU A 226 1.84 0.56 15.42
N ALA A 227 1.39 0.20 14.22
CA ALA A 227 2.30 -0.32 13.21
C ALA A 227 3.17 0.83 12.69
N ALA A 228 4.40 0.94 13.23
CA ALA A 228 5.34 2.01 12.93
C ALA A 228 6.30 1.57 11.82
N GLU A 229 6.50 2.44 10.83
CA GLU A 229 7.41 2.19 9.70
C GLU A 229 8.16 3.46 9.28
N TYR A 230 9.33 3.26 8.66
CA TYR A 230 10.09 4.30 7.99
C TYR A 230 9.80 4.26 6.49
N GLN A 231 9.63 5.44 5.88
CA GLN A 231 9.48 5.55 4.43
C GLN A 231 10.63 6.42 3.88
N HIS A 232 11.53 5.77 3.13
CA HIS A 232 12.62 6.47 2.48
C HIS A 232 12.13 7.24 1.25
N HIS A 233 12.55 8.50 1.09
CA HIS A 233 12.16 9.33 -0.05
C HIS A 233 13.38 9.90 -0.80
N THR A 234 14.25 10.67 -0.16
CA THR A 234 15.36 11.37 -0.80
C THR A 234 16.70 10.94 -0.20
N SER A 235 17.66 10.57 -1.04
CA SER A 235 18.98 10.13 -0.56
C SER A 235 19.70 11.24 0.20
N GLY A 236 20.12 10.93 1.41
CA GLY A 236 20.81 11.87 2.32
C GLY A 236 19.89 12.56 3.33
N PHE A 237 18.56 12.45 3.15
CA PHE A 237 17.57 12.97 4.09
C PHE A 237 17.20 11.88 5.11
N ALA A 238 16.68 12.29 6.25
CA ALA A 238 16.01 11.38 7.17
C ALA A 238 14.70 10.86 6.54
N ASP A 239 14.25 9.68 6.95
CA ASP A 239 13.04 9.05 6.43
C ASP A 239 11.77 9.68 7.03
N ASN A 240 10.64 9.63 6.34
CA ASN A 240 9.33 9.84 6.95
C ASN A 240 9.06 8.76 7.99
N VAL A 241 8.26 9.10 9.01
CA VAL A 241 7.81 8.13 10.02
C VAL A 241 6.29 8.03 9.97
N ILE A 242 5.79 6.82 9.80
CA ILE A 242 4.36 6.52 9.67
C ILE A 242 3.94 5.60 10.80
N GLY A 243 2.95 6.01 11.59
CA GLY A 243 2.28 5.18 12.59
C GLY A 243 0.86 4.85 12.13
N THR A 244 0.53 3.58 11.97
CA THR A 244 -0.80 3.15 11.49
C THR A 244 -1.62 2.50 12.60
N LEU A 245 -2.83 3.03 12.82
CA LEU A 245 -3.89 2.46 13.65
C LEU A 245 -4.95 1.89 12.71
N THR A 246 -4.92 0.57 12.51
CA THR A 246 -5.76 -0.10 11.51
C THR A 246 -7.22 -0.14 11.96
N GLY A 247 -8.12 0.27 11.09
CA GLY A 247 -9.57 0.19 11.30
C GLY A 247 -10.09 -1.24 11.33
N SER A 248 -11.14 -1.49 12.11
CA SER A 248 -11.68 -2.84 12.31
C SER A 248 -12.95 -3.15 11.49
N VAL A 249 -13.56 -2.15 10.86
CA VAL A 249 -14.81 -2.32 10.06
C VAL A 249 -14.54 -2.05 8.58
N ASP A 250 -13.95 -0.92 8.26
CA ASP A 250 -13.51 -0.57 6.92
C ASP A 250 -12.05 -0.08 6.96
N PRO A 251 -11.09 -1.01 7.02
CA PRO A 251 -9.67 -0.68 7.11
C PRO A 251 -9.13 -0.02 5.83
N THR A 252 -9.88 -0.02 4.75
CA THR A 252 -9.47 0.59 3.47
C THR A 252 -9.69 2.10 3.44
N GLU A 253 -10.61 2.65 4.23
CA GLU A 253 -10.78 4.09 4.40
C GLU A 253 -9.72 4.63 5.35
N VAL A 254 -8.91 5.60 4.86
CA VAL A 254 -7.75 6.14 5.58
C VAL A 254 -7.94 7.62 5.88
N TYR A 255 -7.66 8.01 7.14
CA TYR A 255 -7.62 9.37 7.63
C TYR A 255 -6.24 9.67 8.17
N ILE A 256 -5.69 10.84 7.87
CA ILE A 256 -4.28 11.18 8.14
C ILE A 256 -4.17 12.46 8.98
N ALA A 257 -3.34 12.40 10.04
CA ALA A 257 -2.73 13.56 10.67
C ALA A 257 -1.28 13.64 10.23
N ILE A 258 -0.82 14.79 9.73
CA ILE A 258 0.51 14.98 9.20
C ILE A 258 1.10 16.30 9.67
N GLY A 259 2.43 16.35 9.83
CA GLY A 259 3.23 17.54 10.07
C GLY A 259 4.70 17.22 9.79
N HIS A 260 5.49 18.23 9.39
CA HIS A 260 6.90 17.98 9.16
C HIS A 260 7.73 18.01 10.44
N LEU A 261 8.77 17.19 10.45
CA LEU A 261 9.67 16.98 11.57
C LEU A 261 10.93 17.86 11.46
N ASP A 262 11.35 18.16 10.25
CA ASP A 262 12.54 18.95 9.96
C ASP A 262 12.36 20.41 10.35
N ASP A 263 13.48 21.11 10.47
CA ASP A 263 13.54 22.50 10.91
C ASP A 263 14.66 23.31 10.22
N LEU A 264 14.57 24.62 10.34
CA LEU A 264 15.59 25.61 9.96
C LEU A 264 15.99 26.48 11.18
N PRO A 265 17.20 27.15 11.14
CA PRO A 265 18.20 27.19 10.06
C PRO A 265 19.09 25.93 9.99
N SER A 266 19.70 25.69 8.84
CA SER A 266 20.63 24.55 8.61
C SER A 266 21.94 24.67 9.41
N SER A 267 22.23 25.82 9.99
CA SER A 267 23.46 26.06 10.75
C SER A 267 23.19 26.67 12.12
N GLY A 268 23.74 26.05 13.17
CA GLY A 268 23.53 26.44 14.55
C GLY A 268 22.37 25.73 15.21
N PRO A 269 21.94 26.15 16.39
CA PRO A 269 20.73 25.60 16.99
C PRO A 269 19.50 26.00 16.17
N ALA A 270 18.66 25.02 15.83
CA ALA A 270 17.37 25.21 15.23
C ALA A 270 16.33 24.46 16.10
N PRO A 271 15.73 25.15 17.10
CA PRO A 271 14.69 24.51 17.91
C PRO A 271 13.43 24.21 17.13
N GLY A 272 13.11 25.07 16.11
CA GLY A 272 11.94 24.91 15.27
C GLY A 272 10.69 24.62 16.11
N ALA A 273 10.42 25.51 17.11
CA ALA A 273 9.37 25.21 18.07
C ALA A 273 8.00 25.35 17.44
N ASP A 274 7.75 26.48 16.78
CA ASP A 274 6.53 26.64 16.00
C ASP A 274 6.67 25.95 14.66
N ASP A 275 7.80 26.12 13.98
CA ASP A 275 8.10 25.59 12.64
C ASP A 275 9.13 24.43 12.70
N ASN A 276 8.72 23.09 12.74
CA ASN A 276 7.35 22.66 12.95
C ASN A 276 7.27 21.57 14.03
N ALA A 277 7.90 21.82 15.21
CA ALA A 277 7.69 20.91 16.33
C ALA A 277 6.24 20.95 16.83
N SER A 278 5.50 22.06 16.62
CA SER A 278 4.08 22.21 16.99
C SER A 278 3.21 21.22 16.18
N GLY A 279 3.31 21.20 14.85
CA GLY A 279 2.57 20.26 14.01
C GLY A 279 2.95 18.79 14.27
N THR A 280 4.25 18.50 14.44
CA THR A 280 4.67 17.14 14.81
C THR A 280 4.23 16.77 16.22
N ALA A 281 4.14 17.70 17.18
CA ALA A 281 3.58 17.46 18.51
C ALA A 281 2.08 17.12 18.42
N MET A 282 1.32 17.79 17.55
CA MET A 282 -0.08 17.40 17.25
C MET A 282 -0.16 15.98 16.75
N VAL A 283 0.68 15.57 15.79
CA VAL A 283 0.69 14.19 15.25
C VAL A 283 0.97 13.16 16.35
N THR A 284 1.98 13.41 17.21
CA THR A 284 2.37 12.46 18.26
C THR A 284 1.40 12.43 19.44
N ALA A 285 0.82 13.57 19.84
CA ALA A 285 -0.20 13.63 20.87
C ALA A 285 -1.54 13.01 20.42
N ALA A 286 -1.93 13.22 19.16
CA ALA A 286 -3.08 12.54 18.58
C ALA A 286 -2.88 11.01 18.57
N ALA A 287 -1.68 10.55 18.18
CA ALA A 287 -1.33 9.13 18.23
C ALA A 287 -1.43 8.56 19.64
N GLU A 288 -0.95 9.28 20.68
CA GLU A 288 -1.02 8.86 22.07
C GLU A 288 -2.47 8.61 22.50
N VAL A 289 -3.34 9.62 22.36
CA VAL A 289 -4.71 9.51 22.90
C VAL A 289 -5.61 8.62 22.06
N MET A 290 -5.40 8.54 20.75
CA MET A 290 -6.22 7.72 19.87
C MET A 290 -5.84 6.24 19.90
N SER A 291 -4.59 5.90 20.21
CA SER A 291 -4.12 4.50 20.28
C SER A 291 -4.81 3.67 21.35
N ASP A 292 -5.42 4.30 22.35
CA ASP A 292 -6.23 3.63 23.38
C ASP A 292 -7.60 3.16 22.88
N TYR A 293 -7.96 3.44 21.62
CA TYR A 293 -9.28 3.18 21.06
C TYR A 293 -9.23 2.37 19.77
N CYS A 294 -10.26 1.56 19.55
CA CYS A 294 -10.51 0.93 18.26
C CYS A 294 -11.38 1.84 17.40
N PHE A 295 -11.02 1.96 16.14
CA PHE A 295 -11.76 2.75 15.14
C PHE A 295 -12.39 1.87 14.07
N ALA A 296 -13.46 2.35 13.46
CA ALA A 296 -14.06 1.69 12.30
C ALA A 296 -13.13 1.77 11.09
N ARG A 297 -12.41 2.87 10.93
CA ARG A 297 -11.55 3.20 9.80
C ARG A 297 -10.10 3.36 10.23
N THR A 298 -9.19 3.23 9.28
CA THR A 298 -7.75 3.36 9.53
C THR A 298 -7.35 4.82 9.76
N VAL A 299 -6.51 5.05 10.76
CA VAL A 299 -5.89 6.35 11.01
C VAL A 299 -4.37 6.21 10.86
N LYS A 300 -3.77 7.14 10.13
CA LYS A 300 -2.32 7.24 10.01
C LYS A 300 -1.83 8.54 10.63
N PHE A 301 -0.74 8.45 11.35
CA PHE A 301 -0.01 9.55 11.97
C PHE A 301 1.33 9.65 11.28
N ILE A 302 1.61 10.77 10.60
CA ILE A 302 2.77 10.88 9.72
C ILE A 302 3.61 12.08 10.11
N ALA A 303 4.88 11.85 10.45
CA ALA A 303 5.89 12.89 10.56
C ALA A 303 6.76 12.82 9.30
N VAL A 304 6.68 13.83 8.46
CA VAL A 304 7.46 13.89 7.21
C VAL A 304 8.75 14.67 7.41
N THR A 305 9.70 14.51 6.50
CA THR A 305 10.96 15.25 6.48
C THR A 305 11.23 15.83 5.10
N GLY A 306 12.07 16.85 5.01
CA GLY A 306 12.37 17.52 3.75
C GLY A 306 11.28 18.48 3.28
N GLU A 307 10.39 18.89 4.17
CA GLU A 307 9.43 19.94 3.90
C GLU A 307 10.16 21.25 3.55
N GLU A 308 11.08 21.68 4.43
CA GLU A 308 11.86 22.90 4.36
C GLU A 308 12.79 22.96 3.12
N GLN A 309 13.05 21.85 2.50
CA GLN A 309 13.85 21.75 1.28
C GLN A 309 12.98 21.57 0.03
N GLY A 310 11.66 21.54 0.16
CA GLY A 310 10.70 21.52 -0.95
C GLY A 310 9.70 20.38 -0.94
N LEU A 311 9.12 20.03 0.22
CA LEU A 311 8.03 19.08 0.39
C LEU A 311 8.40 17.62 0.04
N HIS A 312 9.70 17.26 0.07
CA HIS A 312 10.17 15.97 -0.44
C HIS A 312 9.48 14.76 0.18
N GLY A 313 9.24 14.78 1.49
CA GLY A 313 8.63 13.66 2.21
C GLY A 313 7.15 13.49 1.90
N SER A 314 6.41 14.59 1.93
CA SER A 314 4.97 14.58 1.65
C SER A 314 4.65 14.34 0.17
N ASP A 315 5.45 14.89 -0.76
CA ASP A 315 5.35 14.60 -2.20
C ASP A 315 5.50 13.10 -2.46
N HIS A 316 6.57 12.51 -1.91
CA HIS A 316 6.81 11.08 -2.06
C HIS A 316 5.67 10.22 -1.50
N TYR A 317 5.16 10.57 -0.30
CA TYR A 317 4.06 9.83 0.32
C TYR A 317 2.78 9.93 -0.51
N ALA A 318 2.38 11.15 -0.89
CA ALA A 318 1.14 11.39 -1.64
C ALA A 318 1.17 10.72 -3.03
N ASP A 319 2.30 10.80 -3.75
CA ASP A 319 2.48 10.15 -5.04
C ASP A 319 2.41 8.62 -4.95
N GLN A 320 3.08 8.04 -3.94
CA GLN A 320 3.04 6.60 -3.71
C GLN A 320 1.63 6.13 -3.34
N ALA A 321 0.94 6.85 -2.45
CA ALA A 321 -0.43 6.55 -2.05
C ALA A 321 -1.39 6.59 -3.24
N ALA A 322 -1.26 7.61 -4.11
CA ALA A 322 -2.04 7.72 -5.33
C ALA A 322 -1.74 6.59 -6.33
N ALA A 323 -0.46 6.24 -6.52
CA ALA A 323 -0.04 5.15 -7.40
C ALA A 323 -0.56 3.78 -6.93
N LEU A 324 -0.61 3.55 -5.61
CA LEU A 324 -1.15 2.35 -4.99
C LEU A 324 -2.69 2.35 -4.92
N GLY A 325 -3.35 3.46 -5.24
CA GLY A 325 -4.80 3.62 -5.14
C GLY A 325 -5.30 3.59 -3.69
N GLU A 326 -4.51 4.09 -2.75
CA GLU A 326 -4.90 4.18 -1.35
C GLU A 326 -6.15 5.06 -1.18
N ASN A 327 -7.10 4.60 -0.37
CA ASN A 327 -8.39 5.27 -0.22
C ASN A 327 -8.34 6.35 0.89
N ILE A 328 -7.47 7.34 0.71
CA ILE A 328 -7.33 8.46 1.66
C ILE A 328 -8.58 9.34 1.59
N GLN A 329 -9.26 9.49 2.72
CA GLN A 329 -10.50 10.25 2.85
C GLN A 329 -10.29 11.70 3.30
N ALA A 330 -9.29 11.93 4.16
CA ALA A 330 -8.95 13.26 4.66
C ALA A 330 -7.50 13.29 5.15
N VAL A 331 -6.86 14.44 4.94
CA VAL A 331 -5.53 14.75 5.47
C VAL A 331 -5.61 16.05 6.26
N LEU A 332 -5.19 16.00 7.51
CA LEU A 332 -5.14 17.12 8.42
C LEU A 332 -3.66 17.47 8.67
N ASN A 333 -3.16 18.47 7.97
CA ASN A 333 -1.80 18.97 8.15
C ASN A 333 -1.78 20.07 9.20
N GLY A 334 -0.86 19.98 10.15
CA GLY A 334 -0.54 21.04 11.12
C GLY A 334 0.85 21.60 10.82
N ASP A 335 0.92 22.91 10.58
CA ASP A 335 2.16 23.60 10.26
C ASP A 335 2.15 24.96 10.90
N MET A 336 3.04 25.17 11.90
CA MET A 336 3.09 26.38 12.73
C MET A 336 1.77 26.63 13.48
N ILE A 337 1.40 25.72 14.36
CA ILE A 337 0.12 25.77 15.12
C ILE A 337 0.32 26.07 16.62
N GLY A 338 1.50 26.50 17.03
CA GLY A 338 1.86 26.74 18.44
C GLY A 338 1.98 28.22 18.83
N TRP A 339 2.16 29.13 17.90
CA TRP A 339 2.26 30.56 18.20
C TRP A 339 0.88 31.16 18.50
N GLU A 340 0.76 31.89 19.63
CA GLU A 340 -0.53 32.49 20.03
C GLU A 340 -0.91 33.78 19.27
N GLY A 341 -0.20 34.13 18.20
CA GLY A 341 -0.47 35.30 17.37
C GLY A 341 0.08 36.63 17.95
N ASP A 342 -0.04 37.69 17.18
CA ASP A 342 0.39 39.04 17.58
C ASP A 342 -0.67 39.78 18.41
N ASN A 343 -1.91 39.28 18.44
CA ASN A 343 -3.02 39.85 19.21
C ASN A 343 -3.76 38.78 20.03
N PRO A 344 -3.29 38.45 21.25
CA PRO A 344 -3.87 37.42 22.10
C PRO A 344 -5.38 37.61 22.46
N ALA A 345 -6.00 38.71 22.01
CA ALA A 345 -7.45 38.88 22.18
C ALA A 345 -8.30 38.35 21.02
N VAL A 346 -7.66 37.88 19.94
CA VAL A 346 -8.28 37.37 18.71
C VAL A 346 -7.51 36.13 18.22
N GLU A 347 -7.11 35.27 19.15
CA GLU A 347 -6.39 34.03 18.83
C GLU A 347 -7.29 33.08 18.04
N ASP A 348 -6.91 32.74 16.82
CA ASP A 348 -7.58 31.74 16.00
C ASP A 348 -6.57 30.87 15.25
N LEU A 349 -7.06 29.74 14.76
CA LEU A 349 -6.33 28.84 13.90
C LEU A 349 -6.89 28.99 12.49
N ASP A 350 -6.06 29.47 11.58
CA ASP A 350 -6.39 29.54 10.17
C ASP A 350 -6.36 28.15 9.55
N ILE A 351 -7.47 27.76 8.90
CA ILE A 351 -7.59 26.49 8.20
C ILE A 351 -7.68 26.74 6.71
N ILE A 352 -6.61 26.45 6.02
CA ILE A 352 -6.48 26.61 4.58
C ILE A 352 -7.03 25.40 3.86
N TYR A 353 -7.91 25.64 2.89
CA TYR A 353 -8.55 24.58 2.11
C TYR A 353 -8.73 25.01 0.64
N ASN A 354 -8.99 24.04 -0.23
CA ASN A 354 -9.46 24.24 -1.61
C ASN A 354 -10.91 23.76 -1.78
N SER A 355 -11.49 23.93 -2.95
CA SER A 355 -12.87 23.55 -3.22
C SER A 355 -13.20 22.08 -2.96
N THR A 356 -12.26 21.17 -3.15
CA THR A 356 -12.45 19.73 -2.89
C THR A 356 -12.37 19.39 -1.40
N SER A 357 -11.79 20.25 -0.59
CA SER A 357 -11.58 20.10 0.85
C SER A 357 -12.54 20.95 1.70
N ALA A 358 -13.45 21.72 1.09
CA ALA A 358 -14.40 22.61 1.80
C ALA A 358 -15.27 21.85 2.81
N TRP A 359 -15.68 20.62 2.50
CA TRP A 359 -16.43 19.76 3.42
C TRP A 359 -15.62 19.42 4.67
N LEU A 360 -14.29 19.21 4.54
CA LEU A 360 -13.39 18.84 5.61
C LEU A 360 -13.11 20.07 6.51
N SER A 361 -12.94 21.24 5.92
CA SER A 361 -12.86 22.50 6.66
C SER A 361 -14.11 22.74 7.51
N GLN A 362 -15.31 22.54 6.94
CA GLN A 362 -16.56 22.66 7.70
C GLN A 362 -16.66 21.62 8.82
N ALA A 363 -16.22 20.36 8.55
CA ALA A 363 -16.18 19.33 9.57
C ALA A 363 -15.28 19.71 10.76
N MET A 364 -14.14 20.38 10.49
CA MET A 364 -13.23 20.85 11.54
C MET A 364 -13.84 21.99 12.36
N VAL A 365 -14.49 22.96 11.70
CA VAL A 365 -15.26 24.03 12.38
C VAL A 365 -16.35 23.43 13.28
N ASP A 366 -17.12 22.49 12.76
CA ASP A 366 -18.19 21.83 13.51
C ASP A 366 -17.64 20.99 14.67
N ALA A 367 -16.48 20.33 14.50
CA ALA A 367 -15.81 19.57 15.56
C ALA A 367 -15.31 20.49 16.67
N ALA A 368 -14.65 21.59 16.34
CA ALA A 368 -14.18 22.58 17.31
C ALA A 368 -15.33 23.07 18.20
N ALA A 369 -16.45 23.43 17.58
CA ALA A 369 -17.66 23.90 18.30
C ALA A 369 -18.38 22.75 19.05
N GLY A 370 -18.53 21.59 18.41
CA GLY A 370 -19.29 20.45 18.95
C GLY A 370 -18.66 19.78 20.17
N TYR A 371 -17.33 19.69 20.18
CA TYR A 371 -16.55 19.11 21.28
C TYR A 371 -15.99 20.16 22.26
N GLY A 372 -16.17 21.45 21.96
CA GLY A 372 -15.74 22.53 22.85
C GLY A 372 -14.22 22.57 23.05
N THR A 373 -13.44 22.45 21.98
CA THR A 373 -11.98 22.33 22.02
C THR A 373 -11.27 23.60 22.55
N GLY A 374 -11.98 24.72 22.56
CA GLY A 374 -11.46 26.03 22.97
C GLY A 374 -10.81 26.81 21.83
N MET A 375 -10.72 26.24 20.61
CA MET A 375 -10.11 26.89 19.45
C MET A 375 -11.16 27.64 18.62
N THR A 376 -10.84 28.85 18.20
CA THR A 376 -11.54 29.59 17.16
C THR A 376 -10.95 29.17 15.80
N ILE A 377 -11.78 28.86 14.82
CA ILE A 377 -11.32 28.47 13.48
C ILE A 377 -11.69 29.59 12.50
N ASN A 378 -10.69 30.06 11.78
CA ASN A 378 -10.85 30.94 10.62
C ASN A 378 -10.60 30.10 9.34
N ALA A 379 -11.63 29.84 8.57
CA ALA A 379 -11.54 28.97 7.40
C ALA A 379 -11.28 29.81 6.12
N LEU A 380 -10.18 29.53 5.42
CA LEU A 380 -9.67 30.28 4.30
C LEU A 380 -9.66 29.43 3.02
N ASP A 381 -10.44 29.83 2.01
CA ASP A 381 -10.42 29.21 0.68
C ASP A 381 -9.23 29.71 -0.15
N CYS A 382 -8.12 28.99 -0.09
CA CYS A 382 -6.84 29.39 -0.68
C CYS A 382 -6.25 28.28 -1.57
N PRO A 383 -6.87 27.97 -2.72
CA PRO A 383 -6.49 26.83 -3.55
C PRO A 383 -5.07 26.89 -4.16
N GLY A 384 -4.39 28.02 -4.06
CA GLY A 384 -3.03 28.22 -4.56
C GLY A 384 -1.94 28.20 -3.48
N MET A 385 -2.30 27.97 -2.22
CA MET A 385 -1.31 27.88 -1.14
C MET A 385 -0.54 26.57 -1.25
N ALA A 386 0.72 26.66 -1.68
CA ALA A 386 1.56 25.51 -2.07
C ALA A 386 2.79 25.32 -1.19
N SER A 387 2.81 25.94 -0.03
CA SER A 387 3.99 26.05 0.84
C SER A 387 3.91 25.21 2.10
N SER A 388 3.19 24.07 2.08
CA SER A 388 3.18 23.10 3.16
C SER A 388 2.67 21.72 2.70
N ASP A 389 2.77 20.71 3.57
CA ASP A 389 2.58 19.28 3.31
C ASP A 389 1.16 18.85 2.83
N HIS A 390 0.15 19.71 2.95
CA HIS A 390 -1.18 19.46 2.36
C HIS A 390 -1.17 19.55 0.83
N TRP A 391 -0.25 20.30 0.23
CA TRP A 391 -0.21 20.59 -1.19
C TRP A 391 -0.04 19.36 -2.08
N PRO A 392 0.91 18.43 -1.82
CA PRO A 392 1.06 17.21 -2.61
C PRO A 392 -0.21 16.35 -2.63
N PHE A 393 -0.97 16.35 -1.54
CA PHE A 393 -2.24 15.64 -1.49
C PHE A 393 -3.29 16.28 -2.38
N TRP A 394 -3.35 17.63 -2.44
CA TRP A 394 -4.22 18.31 -3.41
C TRP A 394 -3.84 18.00 -4.84
N GLN A 395 -2.54 17.98 -5.16
CA GLN A 395 -2.05 17.63 -6.49
C GLN A 395 -2.46 16.22 -6.92
N ASN A 396 -2.55 15.30 -5.95
CA ASN A 396 -2.99 13.93 -6.16
C ASN A 396 -4.52 13.72 -6.00
N GLY A 397 -5.29 14.80 -5.86
CA GLY A 397 -6.76 14.77 -5.81
C GLY A 397 -7.35 14.37 -4.46
N PHE A 398 -6.55 14.31 -3.39
CA PHE A 398 -7.03 14.02 -2.05
C PHE A 398 -7.57 15.29 -1.35
N SER A 399 -8.54 15.13 -0.45
CA SER A 399 -8.98 16.22 0.43
C SER A 399 -7.97 16.43 1.55
N ALA A 400 -7.42 17.63 1.65
CA ALA A 400 -6.45 18.00 2.68
C ALA A 400 -6.72 19.41 3.23
N LEU A 401 -6.28 19.66 4.47
CA LEU A 401 -6.27 20.98 5.11
C LEU A 401 -4.85 21.31 5.55
N CYS A 402 -4.52 22.61 5.61
CA CYS A 402 -3.39 23.10 6.37
C CYS A 402 -3.89 24.01 7.50
N GLY A 403 -3.58 23.68 8.74
CA GLY A 403 -3.76 24.58 9.86
C GLY A 403 -2.47 25.35 10.09
N ILE A 404 -2.59 26.66 10.21
CA ILE A 404 -1.48 27.57 10.49
C ILE A 404 -1.99 28.72 11.37
N THR A 405 -1.14 29.31 12.18
CA THR A 405 -1.54 30.46 12.98
C THR A 405 -1.32 31.78 12.27
N ASP A 406 -2.28 32.71 12.41
CA ASP A 406 -2.20 34.13 12.08
C ASP A 406 -1.84 34.43 10.60
N ASP A 407 -2.45 33.70 9.66
CA ASP A 407 -2.33 33.99 8.21
C ASP A 407 -3.21 35.18 7.75
N GLU A 408 -4.10 35.67 8.61
CA GLU A 408 -4.99 36.84 8.45
C GLU A 408 -5.64 37.02 7.05
N GLY A 409 -5.94 35.87 6.38
CA GLY A 409 -6.58 35.85 5.07
C GLY A 409 -5.66 36.18 3.89
N LEU A 410 -4.36 36.06 4.08
CA LEU A 410 -3.34 36.34 3.06
C LEU A 410 -2.93 35.13 2.22
N CYS A 411 -3.59 33.99 2.41
CA CYS A 411 -3.40 32.76 1.61
C CYS A 411 -1.92 32.33 1.44
N GLY A 412 -1.22 32.08 2.55
CA GLY A 412 0.15 31.60 2.52
C GLY A 412 1.20 32.69 2.36
N SER A 413 0.84 33.97 2.61
CA SER A 413 1.86 34.99 2.81
C SER A 413 2.58 34.87 4.16
N GLY A 414 2.33 33.77 4.89
CA GLY A 414 2.88 33.41 6.18
C GLY A 414 2.58 34.37 7.27
N GLY A 415 2.01 33.90 8.34
CA GLY A 415 1.72 34.69 9.52
C GLY A 415 2.88 35.58 9.93
N ASN A 416 2.58 36.58 10.69
CA ASN A 416 3.56 37.55 11.19
C ASN A 416 4.52 36.96 12.25
N TYR A 417 4.69 35.62 12.29
CA TYR A 417 5.57 34.98 13.28
C TYR A 417 7.01 35.51 13.16
N PRO A 418 7.49 36.30 14.15
CA PRO A 418 8.71 37.03 13.98
C PRO A 418 9.99 36.18 14.14
N TYR A 419 9.87 34.91 14.49
CA TYR A 419 11.00 34.02 14.74
C TYR A 419 11.11 32.89 13.70
N TYR A 420 10.32 32.93 12.64
CA TYR A 420 10.33 31.98 11.54
C TYR A 420 11.72 31.75 10.96
N HIS A 421 12.13 30.48 10.78
CA HIS A 421 13.45 30.08 10.30
C HIS A 421 14.64 30.60 11.10
N GLN A 422 14.47 30.91 12.40
CA GLN A 422 15.50 31.43 13.25
C GLN A 422 15.83 30.53 14.42
N SER A 423 17.07 30.60 14.91
CA SER A 423 17.47 29.92 16.15
C SER A 423 16.75 30.44 17.42
N SER A 424 15.95 31.47 17.27
CA SER A 424 15.04 32.03 18.29
C SER A 424 13.62 31.49 18.21
N ASP A 425 13.31 30.58 17.29
CA ASP A 425 12.05 29.85 17.26
C ASP A 425 12.01 28.86 18.42
N THR A 426 11.49 29.32 19.55
CA THR A 426 11.41 28.58 20.82
C THR A 426 10.03 28.72 21.42
N ILE A 427 9.57 27.73 22.19
CA ILE A 427 8.28 27.78 22.89
C ILE A 427 8.09 29.08 23.70
N ALA A 428 9.15 29.55 24.32
CA ALA A 428 9.10 30.81 25.10
C ALA A 428 8.79 32.03 24.22
N ASN A 429 9.14 32.02 22.95
CA ASN A 429 8.90 33.10 22.00
C ASN A 429 7.57 32.94 21.25
N CYS A 430 6.93 31.75 21.32
CA CYS A 430 5.58 31.56 20.82
C CYS A 430 4.50 32.28 21.66
N GLY A 431 4.86 32.73 22.85
CA GLY A 431 3.99 33.54 23.73
C GLY A 431 3.68 32.86 25.09
N PRO A 432 3.23 33.62 26.08
CA PRO A 432 2.92 33.03 27.39
C PRO A 432 1.68 32.16 27.41
N GLY A 433 0.71 32.34 26.50
CA GLY A 433 -0.48 31.51 26.32
C GLY A 433 -0.31 30.36 25.29
N ALA A 434 0.81 30.32 24.59
CA ALA A 434 1.09 29.37 23.53
C ALA A 434 0.88 27.90 23.93
N PRO A 435 1.24 27.41 25.11
CA PRO A 435 0.93 26.02 25.50
C PRO A 435 -0.56 25.69 25.61
N ASP A 436 -1.41 26.66 26.02
CA ASP A 436 -2.85 26.47 26.08
C ASP A 436 -3.48 26.55 24.67
N PHE A 437 -2.93 27.42 23.82
CA PHE A 437 -3.30 27.54 22.42
C PHE A 437 -2.98 26.25 21.65
N GLU A 438 -1.76 25.74 21.74
CA GLU A 438 -1.32 24.47 21.14
C GLU A 438 -2.21 23.31 21.58
N ALA A 439 -2.54 23.24 22.89
CA ALA A 439 -3.44 22.20 23.40
C ALA A 439 -4.84 22.32 22.80
N ALA A 440 -5.36 23.53 22.56
CA ALA A 440 -6.65 23.74 21.91
C ALA A 440 -6.60 23.38 20.40
N ALA A 441 -5.50 23.67 19.72
CA ALA A 441 -5.25 23.23 18.35
C ALA A 441 -5.25 21.70 18.27
N ILE A 442 -4.43 21.01 19.08
CA ILE A 442 -4.37 19.54 19.12
C ILE A 442 -5.74 18.93 19.40
N ARG A 443 -6.51 19.45 20.37
CA ARG A 443 -7.89 19.00 20.63
C ARG A 443 -8.76 19.08 19.38
N THR A 444 -8.60 20.11 18.59
CA THR A 444 -9.40 20.32 17.37
C THR A 444 -9.05 19.30 16.29
N TYR A 445 -7.75 19.03 16.08
CA TYR A 445 -7.29 17.96 15.17
C TYR A 445 -7.79 16.59 15.64
N VAL A 446 -7.62 16.26 16.93
CA VAL A 446 -8.10 14.99 17.50
C VAL A 446 -9.61 14.85 17.37
N ALA A 447 -10.38 15.90 17.70
CA ALA A 447 -11.84 15.91 17.58
C ALA A 447 -12.29 15.60 16.15
N THR A 448 -11.66 16.25 15.16
CA THR A 448 -11.98 16.10 13.75
C THR A 448 -11.60 14.70 13.25
N LEU A 449 -10.35 14.30 13.48
CA LEU A 449 -9.80 13.03 13.01
C LEU A 449 -10.55 11.84 13.60
N ALA A 450 -10.75 11.84 14.94
CA ALA A 450 -11.44 10.76 15.65
C ALA A 450 -12.92 10.68 15.23
N HIS A 451 -13.62 11.82 15.08
CA HIS A 451 -15.00 11.84 14.63
C HIS A 451 -15.16 11.22 13.23
N LEU A 452 -14.28 11.56 12.31
CA LEU A 452 -14.28 11.04 10.93
C LEU A 452 -13.91 9.55 10.87
N ALA A 453 -12.95 9.12 11.68
CA ALA A 453 -12.52 7.72 11.74
C ALA A 453 -13.47 6.80 12.49
N GLN A 454 -14.42 7.35 13.26
CA GLN A 454 -15.48 6.67 14.03
C GLN A 454 -14.95 5.68 15.07
N PRO A 455 -14.72 6.13 16.30
CA PRO A 455 -14.33 5.23 17.38
C PRO A 455 -15.46 4.24 17.71
N ILE A 456 -15.09 3.00 18.01
CA ILE A 456 -16.03 1.92 18.32
C ILE A 456 -16.10 1.69 19.83
N ALA A 457 -14.93 1.62 20.46
CA ALA A 457 -14.76 1.39 21.88
C ALA A 457 -13.35 1.75 22.33
N ARG A 458 -13.16 2.00 23.61
CA ARG A 458 -11.83 1.99 24.22
C ARG A 458 -11.28 0.57 24.25
N ILE A 459 -9.99 0.38 23.95
CA ILE A 459 -9.32 -0.92 24.07
C ILE A 459 -9.39 -1.37 25.52
N PRO A 460 -9.98 -2.54 25.81
CA PRO A 460 -10.11 -2.98 27.18
C PRO A 460 -8.75 -3.31 27.81
N GLY A 461 -8.63 -3.07 29.10
CA GLY A 461 -7.44 -3.45 29.84
C GLY A 461 -7.18 -4.96 29.78
N VAL A 462 -5.91 -5.35 29.76
CA VAL A 462 -5.52 -6.77 29.79
C VAL A 462 -6.03 -7.43 31.06
N PRO A 463 -6.73 -8.59 31.00
CA PRO A 463 -7.19 -9.30 32.17
C PRO A 463 -6.00 -9.75 33.04
N MET A 464 -5.93 -9.21 34.27
CA MET A 464 -4.83 -9.47 35.22
C MET A 464 -5.22 -10.48 36.27
N GLY A 465 -4.22 -11.04 36.98
CA GLY A 465 -4.44 -11.93 38.13
C GLY A 465 -5.08 -13.27 37.76
N LEU A 466 -4.86 -13.74 36.53
CA LEU A 466 -5.38 -15.03 36.08
C LEU A 466 -4.89 -16.17 37.01
N THR A 467 -5.81 -16.98 37.46
CA THR A 467 -5.54 -18.25 38.15
C THR A 467 -6.31 -19.37 37.47
N ALA A 468 -5.74 -20.57 37.44
CA ALA A 468 -6.38 -21.76 36.89
C ALA A 468 -6.14 -22.95 37.83
N GLN A 469 -7.19 -23.68 38.20
CA GLN A 469 -7.11 -24.80 39.13
C GLN A 469 -8.07 -25.92 38.73
N ALA A 470 -7.66 -27.18 38.97
CA ALA A 470 -8.57 -28.31 38.82
C ALA A 470 -9.82 -28.17 39.70
N ASP A 471 -10.99 -28.35 39.10
CA ASP A 471 -12.30 -28.29 39.77
C ASP A 471 -13.08 -29.63 39.58
N GLY A 472 -12.37 -30.74 39.80
CA GLY A 472 -12.86 -32.10 39.60
C GLY A 472 -12.33 -32.70 38.27
N ASP A 473 -12.86 -33.87 37.90
CA ASP A 473 -12.47 -34.59 36.68
C ASP A 473 -12.94 -33.82 35.43
N ASN A 474 -12.05 -33.65 34.49
CA ASN A 474 -12.31 -32.99 33.22
C ASN A 474 -12.78 -31.53 33.34
N ARG A 475 -12.41 -30.87 34.45
CA ARG A 475 -12.84 -29.50 34.77
C ARG A 475 -11.67 -28.66 35.30
N ILE A 476 -11.56 -27.44 34.81
CA ILE A 476 -10.61 -26.43 35.28
C ILE A 476 -11.35 -25.12 35.53
N ALA A 477 -11.27 -24.61 36.75
CA ALA A 477 -11.84 -23.32 37.15
C ALA A 477 -10.78 -22.23 36.96
N LEU A 478 -11.16 -21.17 36.26
CA LEU A 478 -10.35 -19.98 36.05
C LEU A 478 -10.95 -18.78 36.76
N SER A 479 -10.14 -17.91 37.33
CA SER A 479 -10.55 -16.62 37.83
C SER A 479 -9.48 -15.54 37.54
N TRP A 480 -9.95 -14.29 37.45
CA TRP A 480 -9.14 -13.10 37.16
C TRP A 480 -9.70 -11.88 37.91
N LEU A 481 -8.98 -10.76 37.85
CA LEU A 481 -9.50 -9.51 38.40
C LEU A 481 -10.68 -8.99 37.55
N PRO A 482 -11.70 -8.38 38.17
CA PRO A 482 -12.84 -7.82 37.43
C PRO A 482 -12.39 -6.84 36.33
N GLN A 483 -13.06 -6.85 35.21
CA GLN A 483 -12.93 -5.91 34.13
C GLN A 483 -13.99 -4.81 34.20
N ASP A 484 -13.84 -3.77 33.37
CA ASP A 484 -14.84 -2.69 33.28
C ASP A 484 -16.21 -3.21 32.81
N PRO A 485 -17.30 -2.53 33.19
CA PRO A 485 -18.65 -2.90 32.76
C PRO A 485 -18.75 -2.94 31.21
N GLY A 486 -19.40 -3.99 30.70
CA GLY A 486 -19.57 -4.17 29.26
C GLY A 486 -18.46 -4.95 28.57
N VAL A 487 -17.34 -5.22 29.25
CA VAL A 487 -16.24 -6.04 28.70
C VAL A 487 -16.56 -7.52 28.86
N THR A 488 -16.38 -8.29 27.81
CA THR A 488 -16.44 -9.75 27.79
C THR A 488 -15.02 -10.32 27.70
N VAL A 489 -14.70 -11.30 28.53
CA VAL A 489 -13.40 -11.97 28.52
C VAL A 489 -13.52 -13.30 27.80
N GLU A 490 -12.76 -13.47 26.74
CA GLU A 490 -12.59 -14.71 26.02
C GLU A 490 -11.53 -15.57 26.71
N VAL A 491 -11.83 -16.86 26.87
CA VAL A 491 -10.90 -17.84 27.43
C VAL A 491 -10.39 -18.72 26.31
N HIS A 492 -9.10 -18.65 26.05
CA HIS A 492 -8.40 -19.46 25.04
C HIS A 492 -7.54 -20.51 25.72
N ARG A 493 -7.58 -21.74 25.20
CA ARG A 493 -6.84 -22.91 25.72
C ARG A 493 -5.97 -23.53 24.64
N ALA A 494 -4.76 -23.91 25.02
CA ALA A 494 -3.87 -24.76 24.20
C ALA A 494 -3.42 -25.98 25.00
N ALA A 495 -3.38 -27.15 24.40
CA ALA A 495 -2.72 -28.32 24.99
C ALA A 495 -1.20 -28.15 24.91
N GLY A 496 -0.45 -28.70 25.88
CA GLY A 496 1.01 -28.58 25.97
C GLY A 496 1.51 -27.57 26.99
N GLY A 497 0.60 -26.87 27.64
CA GLY A 497 0.95 -25.84 28.62
C GLY A 497 1.51 -24.57 28.01
N CYS A 498 1.98 -23.64 28.83
CA CYS A 498 2.51 -22.35 28.38
C CYS A 498 3.91 -22.43 27.78
N THR A 499 4.68 -23.47 28.11
CA THR A 499 6.08 -23.62 27.66
C THR A 499 6.17 -24.14 26.23
N ASN A 500 5.27 -25.02 25.83
CA ASN A 500 5.22 -25.61 24.48
C ASN A 500 3.75 -25.74 24.03
N PRO A 501 3.06 -24.61 23.84
CA PRO A 501 1.64 -24.63 23.53
C PRO A 501 1.40 -25.13 22.09
N GLY A 502 0.41 -25.98 21.92
CA GLY A 502 -0.26 -26.18 20.64
C GLY A 502 -1.07 -24.95 20.25
N PRO A 503 -1.91 -25.06 19.20
CA PRO A 503 -2.81 -23.97 18.81
C PRO A 503 -3.76 -23.59 19.95
N TYR A 504 -3.98 -22.26 20.14
CA TYR A 504 -4.98 -21.76 21.08
C TYR A 504 -6.35 -21.75 20.42
N TYR A 505 -7.35 -22.30 21.15
CA TYR A 505 -8.75 -22.31 20.73
C TYR A 505 -9.61 -21.59 21.76
N LEU A 506 -10.59 -20.84 21.31
CA LEU A 506 -11.62 -20.26 22.16
C LEU A 506 -12.44 -21.38 22.81
N VAL A 507 -12.42 -21.48 24.12
CA VAL A 507 -13.20 -22.49 24.89
C VAL A 507 -14.44 -21.91 25.55
N GLY A 508 -14.54 -20.59 25.64
CA GLY A 508 -15.73 -19.90 26.10
C GLY A 508 -15.47 -18.43 26.43
N GLN A 509 -16.54 -17.76 26.87
CA GLN A 509 -16.53 -16.32 27.18
C GLN A 509 -17.21 -16.09 28.52
N SER A 510 -16.85 -15.02 29.23
CA SER A 510 -17.46 -14.61 30.47
C SER A 510 -17.55 -13.09 30.58
N SER A 511 -18.71 -12.55 30.95
CA SER A 511 -18.87 -11.13 31.32
C SER A 511 -18.56 -10.86 32.81
N GLY A 512 -18.12 -11.89 33.53
CA GLY A 512 -17.66 -11.81 34.92
C GLY A 512 -16.16 -12.04 35.02
N SER A 513 -15.69 -12.35 36.23
CA SER A 513 -14.28 -12.58 36.54
C SER A 513 -13.94 -14.07 36.74
N THR A 514 -14.81 -14.98 36.29
CA THR A 514 -14.64 -16.44 36.43
C THR A 514 -15.15 -17.19 35.21
N PHE A 515 -14.53 -18.32 34.93
CA PHE A 515 -14.97 -19.28 33.93
C PHE A 515 -14.64 -20.70 34.37
N VAL A 516 -15.45 -21.68 33.99
CA VAL A 516 -15.14 -23.10 34.21
C VAL A 516 -15.09 -23.82 32.88
N ASP A 517 -13.88 -24.24 32.53
CA ASP A 517 -13.68 -25.14 31.38
C ASP A 517 -14.12 -26.57 31.76
N THR A 518 -15.22 -27.03 31.19
CA THR A 518 -15.80 -28.36 31.42
C THR A 518 -15.42 -29.36 30.34
N ALA A 519 -14.56 -28.98 29.42
CA ALA A 519 -14.08 -29.80 28.31
C ALA A 519 -12.57 -30.06 28.35
N ALA A 520 -11.92 -29.81 29.48
CA ALA A 520 -10.50 -30.10 29.69
C ALA A 520 -10.29 -31.62 29.79
N SER A 521 -9.35 -32.16 29.05
CA SER A 521 -8.96 -33.59 29.09
C SER A 521 -8.15 -33.89 30.34
N GLY A 522 -8.45 -35.03 30.98
CA GLY A 522 -7.65 -35.54 32.09
C GLY A 522 -6.23 -35.89 31.71
N GLY A 523 -5.25 -35.49 32.53
CA GLY A 523 -3.84 -35.81 32.34
C GLY A 523 -3.11 -34.98 31.28
N VAL A 524 -3.79 -34.05 30.60
CA VAL A 524 -3.20 -33.13 29.63
C VAL A 524 -2.84 -31.82 30.30
N PRO A 525 -1.59 -31.32 30.16
CA PRO A 525 -1.22 -29.98 30.59
C PRO A 525 -1.81 -28.93 29.59
N TYR A 526 -2.47 -27.91 30.10
CA TYR A 526 -3.03 -26.83 29.29
C TYR A 526 -2.42 -25.49 29.66
N GLY A 527 -2.18 -24.63 28.64
CA GLY A 527 -1.96 -23.22 28.78
C GLY A 527 -3.25 -22.45 28.52
N TYR A 528 -3.63 -21.55 29.43
CA TYR A 528 -4.78 -20.67 29.28
C TYR A 528 -4.35 -19.23 29.09
N ARG A 529 -5.01 -18.54 28.17
CA ARG A 529 -4.87 -17.10 27.91
C ARG A 529 -6.23 -16.44 27.91
N LEU A 530 -6.26 -15.19 28.31
CA LEU A 530 -7.45 -14.37 28.31
C LEU A 530 -7.30 -13.21 27.34
N VAL A 531 -8.39 -12.89 26.65
CA VAL A 531 -8.53 -11.72 25.78
C VAL A 531 -9.79 -10.98 26.21
N ALA A 532 -9.66 -9.71 26.58
CA ALA A 532 -10.82 -8.87 26.88
C ALA A 532 -11.34 -8.27 25.57
N THR A 533 -12.65 -8.24 25.38
CA THR A 533 -13.34 -7.72 24.20
C THR A 533 -14.40 -6.71 24.64
N ALA A 534 -14.29 -5.46 24.18
CA ALA A 534 -15.23 -4.39 24.52
C ALA A 534 -16.39 -4.31 23.52
N ALA A 535 -16.09 -4.39 22.21
CA ALA A 535 -17.07 -4.42 21.13
C ALA A 535 -16.48 -5.17 19.93
N ALA A 536 -17.26 -5.42 18.90
CA ALA A 536 -16.85 -6.19 17.72
C ALA A 536 -15.39 -5.89 17.28
N ALA A 537 -14.50 -6.87 17.47
CA ALA A 537 -13.08 -6.82 17.14
C ALA A 537 -12.20 -5.84 17.97
N CYS A 538 -12.75 -5.15 18.99
CA CYS A 538 -11.96 -4.32 19.90
C CYS A 538 -11.48 -5.15 21.09
N THR A 539 -10.23 -5.62 21.03
CA THR A 539 -9.69 -6.60 21.99
C THR A 539 -8.42 -6.10 22.66
N SER A 540 -8.18 -6.56 23.88
CA SER A 540 -6.93 -6.33 24.60
C SER A 540 -5.76 -7.13 23.99
N GLU A 541 -4.54 -6.75 24.35
CA GLU A 541 -3.38 -7.60 24.17
C GLU A 541 -3.47 -8.92 24.96
N VAL A 542 -2.67 -9.91 24.56
CA VAL A 542 -2.58 -11.23 25.20
C VAL A 542 -1.26 -11.35 25.94
N LEU A 543 -1.19 -10.97 27.21
CA LEU A 543 0.09 -10.90 27.92
C LEU A 543 0.42 -12.09 28.81
N THR A 544 -0.57 -12.86 29.30
CA THR A 544 -0.31 -13.90 30.31
C THR A 544 -0.85 -15.25 29.90
N CYS A 545 -0.03 -16.28 30.08
CA CYS A 545 -0.42 -17.67 30.01
C CYS A 545 -0.29 -18.29 31.40
N ILE A 546 -1.24 -19.13 31.82
CA ILE A 546 -1.16 -19.92 33.04
C ILE A 546 -1.33 -21.41 32.73
N ASP A 547 -0.49 -22.23 33.39
CA ASP A 547 -0.57 -23.68 33.29
C ASP A 547 -1.62 -24.26 34.23
N ALA A 548 -2.40 -25.22 33.73
CA ALA A 548 -3.28 -26.03 34.53
C ALA A 548 -3.47 -27.44 33.96
N SER A 549 -3.81 -28.40 34.82
CA SER A 549 -4.19 -29.75 34.39
C SER A 549 -5.27 -30.28 35.32
N THR A 550 -6.00 -31.28 34.87
CA THR A 550 -7.08 -31.93 35.63
C THR A 550 -6.97 -33.43 35.55
N THR A 551 -7.70 -34.15 36.40
CA THR A 551 -7.91 -35.60 36.33
C THR A 551 -9.11 -35.94 35.46
N GLY A 552 -9.40 -37.24 35.25
CA GLY A 552 -10.53 -37.69 34.44
C GLY A 552 -10.14 -38.37 33.12
N ALA A 553 -11.12 -38.50 32.23
CA ALA A 553 -10.90 -39.13 30.92
C ALA A 553 -10.05 -38.23 30.02
N CYS A 554 -9.08 -38.83 29.35
CA CYS A 554 -8.34 -38.13 28.30
C CYS A 554 -9.16 -38.16 27.01
N THR A 555 -9.51 -36.98 26.47
CA THR A 555 -10.35 -36.82 25.28
C THR A 555 -9.73 -35.86 24.25
N GLU A 556 -8.45 -35.47 24.47
CA GLU A 556 -7.75 -34.55 23.57
C GLU A 556 -7.45 -35.23 22.25
N ALA A 557 -7.54 -34.48 21.16
CA ALA A 557 -7.18 -34.92 19.83
C ALA A 557 -5.65 -34.83 19.60
N PRO A 558 -5.08 -35.56 18.64
CA PRO A 558 -3.71 -35.39 18.23
C PRO A 558 -3.41 -33.97 17.72
N VAL A 559 -2.20 -33.48 17.93
CA VAL A 559 -1.70 -32.26 17.27
C VAL A 559 -1.11 -32.67 15.93
N PHE A 560 -1.78 -32.29 14.85
CA PHE A 560 -1.47 -32.78 13.52
C PHE A 560 -1.47 -31.64 12.50
N ALA A 561 -0.39 -31.56 11.70
CA ALA A 561 -0.18 -30.47 10.73
C ALA A 561 -1.10 -30.53 9.51
N GLY A 562 -1.75 -31.70 9.26
CA GLY A 562 -2.62 -31.88 8.10
C GLY A 562 -1.92 -32.51 6.90
N VAL A 563 -2.49 -32.31 5.71
CA VAL A 563 -1.92 -32.80 4.45
C VAL A 563 -0.65 -32.01 4.09
N GLU A 564 0.40 -32.75 3.69
CA GLU A 564 1.68 -32.17 3.26
C GLU A 564 1.70 -31.87 1.76
N GLN A 565 1.28 -32.87 0.96
CA GLN A 565 1.23 -32.73 -0.49
C GLN A 565 0.16 -33.61 -1.13
N VAL A 566 -0.28 -33.22 -2.32
CA VAL A 566 -1.11 -34.02 -3.22
C VAL A 566 -0.41 -34.09 -4.57
N THR A 567 -0.16 -35.29 -5.06
CA THR A 567 0.59 -35.49 -6.31
C THR A 567 -0.16 -36.38 -7.29
N ASN A 568 -0.05 -36.11 -8.59
CA ASN A 568 -0.51 -36.95 -9.67
C ASN A 568 0.55 -38.00 -10.01
N THR A 569 0.54 -39.12 -9.29
CA THR A 569 1.65 -40.09 -9.29
C THR A 569 1.59 -41.12 -10.38
N ALA A 570 0.44 -41.34 -11.02
CA ALA A 570 0.27 -42.38 -12.04
C ALA A 570 -0.39 -41.82 -13.30
N ALA A 571 0.43 -41.48 -14.28
CA ALA A 571 -0.02 -40.98 -15.57
C ALA A 571 -0.79 -42.03 -16.43
N SER A 572 -0.75 -43.32 -16.07
CA SER A 572 -1.49 -44.39 -16.79
C SER A 572 -2.93 -44.60 -16.28
N THR A 573 -3.18 -44.19 -15.03
CA THR A 573 -4.48 -44.25 -14.38
C THR A 573 -4.68 -43.01 -13.58
N CYS A 574 -5.90 -42.45 -13.53
CA CYS A 574 -6.14 -41.34 -12.62
C CYS A 574 -5.86 -41.78 -11.18
N LEU A 575 -4.80 -41.30 -10.60
CA LEU A 575 -4.39 -41.64 -9.23
C LEU A 575 -3.75 -40.42 -8.59
N LEU A 576 -4.42 -39.82 -7.62
CA LEU A 576 -3.85 -38.79 -6.78
C LEU A 576 -3.31 -39.43 -5.49
N THR A 577 -2.07 -39.16 -5.16
CA THR A 577 -1.49 -39.57 -3.88
C THR A 577 -1.49 -38.39 -2.92
N VAL A 578 -2.03 -38.60 -1.74
CA VAL A 578 -2.12 -37.64 -0.64
C VAL A 578 -1.14 -38.12 0.43
N ASP A 579 -0.18 -37.30 0.76
CA ASP A 579 0.88 -37.59 1.74
C ASP A 579 0.83 -36.62 2.92
N TRP A 580 1.20 -37.11 4.10
CA TRP A 580 1.26 -36.34 5.34
C TRP A 580 2.30 -36.89 6.31
N GLN A 581 2.66 -36.12 7.35
CA GLN A 581 3.56 -36.57 8.41
C GLN A 581 2.76 -37.13 9.60
N PRO A 582 3.37 -37.92 10.49
CA PRO A 582 2.72 -38.28 11.76
C PRO A 582 2.40 -37.04 12.61
N PRO A 583 1.44 -37.14 13.56
CA PRO A 583 1.17 -36.06 14.51
C PRO A 583 2.41 -35.70 15.34
N ASP A 584 2.57 -34.41 15.60
CA ASP A 584 3.63 -33.90 16.47
C ASP A 584 3.45 -34.36 17.93
N GLN A 585 2.18 -34.49 18.37
CA GLN A 585 1.84 -34.91 19.73
C GLN A 585 0.53 -35.71 19.77
N VAL A 586 0.53 -36.77 20.58
CA VAL A 586 -0.63 -37.58 20.92
C VAL A 586 -0.79 -37.59 22.44
N TRP A 587 -1.68 -36.79 22.97
CA TRP A 587 -1.82 -36.52 24.39
C TRP A 587 -2.32 -37.69 25.18
N CYS A 588 -3.26 -38.47 24.60
CA CYS A 588 -3.87 -39.61 25.29
C CYS A 588 -3.18 -40.94 25.02
N GLY A 589 -2.15 -40.97 24.19
CA GLY A 589 -1.22 -42.09 24.01
C GLY A 589 -1.77 -43.26 23.25
N GLY A 590 -2.89 -43.12 22.52
CA GLY A 590 -3.44 -44.16 21.67
C GLY A 590 -2.69 -44.36 20.35
N PRO A 591 -2.89 -45.48 19.67
CA PRO A 591 -2.52 -45.57 18.27
C PRO A 591 -3.24 -44.53 17.45
N VAL A 592 -2.57 -44.00 16.40
CA VAL A 592 -3.15 -42.97 15.53
C VAL A 592 -3.62 -43.60 14.23
N SER A 593 -4.82 -43.23 13.82
CA SER A 593 -5.34 -43.46 12.47
C SER A 593 -5.67 -42.16 11.78
N TYR A 594 -5.95 -42.21 10.47
CA TYR A 594 -6.22 -41.01 9.68
C TYR A 594 -7.51 -41.15 8.89
N ASN A 595 -8.22 -40.03 8.80
CA ASN A 595 -9.36 -39.84 7.90
C ASN A 595 -9.01 -38.89 6.79
N VAL A 596 -9.40 -39.21 5.54
CA VAL A 596 -9.18 -38.36 4.38
C VAL A 596 -10.53 -37.84 3.89
N TYR A 597 -10.60 -36.54 3.69
CA TYR A 597 -11.77 -35.82 3.18
C TYR A 597 -11.44 -35.20 1.84
N ARG A 598 -12.40 -35.21 0.90
CA ARG A 598 -12.23 -34.68 -0.46
C ARG A 598 -13.43 -33.85 -0.90
N SER A 599 -13.15 -32.79 -1.67
CA SER A 599 -14.15 -31.96 -2.36
C SER A 599 -13.59 -31.48 -3.69
N THR A 600 -14.45 -31.06 -4.60
CA THR A 600 -14.09 -30.29 -5.79
C THR A 600 -14.19 -28.78 -5.54
N THR A 601 -14.55 -28.39 -4.31
CA THR A 601 -14.66 -26.99 -3.90
C THR A 601 -13.55 -26.65 -2.89
N ALA A 602 -12.78 -25.62 -3.17
CA ALA A 602 -11.79 -25.09 -2.23
C ALA A 602 -12.46 -24.56 -0.93
N GLY A 603 -11.79 -24.66 0.19
CA GLY A 603 -12.29 -24.17 1.48
C GLY A 603 -13.44 -25.01 2.08
N PHE A 604 -13.65 -26.24 1.61
CA PHE A 604 -14.70 -27.13 2.13
C PHE A 604 -14.48 -27.50 3.61
N VAL A 605 -15.58 -27.79 4.29
CA VAL A 605 -15.54 -28.26 5.68
C VAL A 605 -15.61 -29.80 5.73
N PRO A 606 -14.67 -30.47 6.42
CA PRO A 606 -14.70 -31.91 6.63
C PRO A 606 -15.99 -32.37 7.32
N SER A 607 -16.62 -33.39 6.74
CA SER A 607 -17.87 -33.99 7.23
C SER A 607 -17.95 -35.47 6.84
N PRO A 608 -18.85 -36.28 7.44
CA PRO A 608 -19.02 -37.66 7.05
C PRO A 608 -19.39 -37.86 5.56
N VAL A 609 -19.98 -36.83 4.92
CA VAL A 609 -20.42 -36.91 3.52
C VAL A 609 -19.25 -36.85 2.54
N ASN A 610 -18.22 -36.05 2.87
CA ASN A 610 -17.06 -35.83 2.00
C ASN A 610 -15.83 -36.67 2.45
N ARG A 611 -16.00 -37.60 3.43
CA ARG A 611 -14.94 -38.50 3.86
C ARG A 611 -14.78 -39.65 2.86
N VAL A 612 -13.62 -39.72 2.21
CA VAL A 612 -13.29 -40.69 1.16
C VAL A 612 -12.47 -41.88 1.67
N ALA A 613 -11.76 -41.72 2.80
CA ALA A 613 -11.07 -42.82 3.48
C ALA A 613 -11.09 -42.63 4.99
N SER A 614 -10.98 -43.68 5.77
CA SER A 614 -11.01 -43.66 7.22
C SER A 614 -10.15 -44.75 7.83
N SER A 615 -9.72 -44.54 9.08
CA SER A 615 -8.94 -45.51 9.87
C SER A 615 -7.66 -45.96 9.16
N LEU A 616 -7.03 -45.11 8.39
CA LEU A 616 -5.76 -45.39 7.73
C LEU A 616 -4.63 -45.44 8.78
N ALA A 617 -3.77 -46.43 8.71
CA ALA A 617 -2.61 -46.56 9.59
C ALA A 617 -1.31 -46.06 8.93
N THR A 618 -1.37 -45.60 7.70
CA THR A 618 -0.25 -45.11 6.89
C THR A 618 -0.30 -43.61 6.80
N THR A 619 0.81 -43.01 6.47
CA THR A 619 0.95 -41.56 6.25
C THR A 619 0.85 -41.20 4.75
N SER A 620 0.27 -42.06 3.96
CA SER A 620 0.01 -41.87 2.53
C SER A 620 -1.24 -42.63 2.14
N TRP A 621 -2.01 -42.05 1.22
CA TRP A 621 -3.20 -42.69 0.66
C TRP A 621 -3.37 -42.29 -0.81
N SER A 622 -3.85 -43.21 -1.63
CA SER A 622 -4.05 -42.97 -3.05
C SER A 622 -5.52 -42.99 -3.41
N ASP A 623 -5.98 -41.92 -4.04
CA ASP A 623 -7.33 -41.81 -4.58
C ASP A 623 -7.37 -42.20 -6.06
N SER A 624 -8.05 -43.30 -6.35
CA SER A 624 -8.28 -43.80 -7.71
C SER A 624 -9.68 -43.47 -8.23
N ASN A 625 -10.51 -42.81 -7.42
CA ASN A 625 -11.88 -42.44 -7.80
C ASN A 625 -11.95 -40.95 -8.11
N VAL A 626 -11.17 -40.55 -9.09
CA VAL A 626 -11.02 -39.15 -9.54
C VAL A 626 -11.13 -39.08 -11.05
N VAL A 627 -11.61 -37.93 -11.57
CA VAL A 627 -11.84 -37.70 -13.00
C VAL A 627 -10.73 -36.82 -13.56
N SER A 628 -10.29 -37.07 -14.80
CA SER A 628 -9.25 -36.32 -15.47
C SER A 628 -9.59 -34.82 -15.50
N PHE A 629 -8.60 -33.99 -15.17
CA PHE A 629 -8.64 -32.54 -15.20
C PHE A 629 -9.57 -31.86 -14.19
N GLU A 630 -10.32 -32.63 -13.38
CA GLU A 630 -11.08 -32.06 -12.28
C GLU A 630 -10.15 -31.78 -11.08
N GLU A 631 -10.19 -30.60 -10.52
CA GLU A 631 -9.39 -30.24 -9.35
C GLU A 631 -10.03 -30.77 -8.08
N TYR A 632 -9.25 -31.54 -7.31
CA TYR A 632 -9.66 -32.09 -6.03
C TYR A 632 -8.87 -31.49 -4.89
N HIS A 633 -9.59 -31.09 -3.85
CA HIS A 633 -9.03 -30.59 -2.59
C HIS A 633 -9.15 -31.66 -1.51
N TYR A 634 -8.10 -31.88 -0.75
CA TYR A 634 -8.03 -32.89 0.30
C TYR A 634 -7.69 -32.25 1.64
N ILE A 635 -8.35 -32.75 2.70
CA ILE A 635 -7.97 -32.50 4.09
C ILE A 635 -7.75 -33.86 4.73
N VAL A 636 -6.66 -34.04 5.45
CA VAL A 636 -6.37 -35.23 6.27
C VAL A 636 -6.50 -34.84 7.72
N ARG A 637 -7.10 -35.73 8.53
CA ARG A 637 -7.24 -35.56 9.98
C ARG A 637 -6.76 -36.79 10.70
N ALA A 638 -6.03 -36.59 11.80
CA ALA A 638 -5.55 -37.65 12.67
C ALA A 638 -6.58 -37.95 13.77
N VAL A 639 -6.71 -39.24 14.11
CA VAL A 639 -7.62 -39.71 15.15
C VAL A 639 -6.83 -40.49 16.19
N ASP A 640 -7.00 -40.15 17.47
CA ASP A 640 -6.48 -40.96 18.56
C ASP A 640 -7.46 -42.12 18.84
N GLU A 641 -7.05 -43.35 18.56
CA GLU A 641 -7.88 -44.52 18.70
C GLU A 641 -8.20 -44.89 20.19
N ALA A 642 -7.47 -44.32 21.16
CA ALA A 642 -7.78 -44.54 22.58
C ALA A 642 -9.07 -43.86 23.00
N ASN A 643 -9.44 -42.73 22.37
CA ASN A 643 -10.60 -41.93 22.73
C ASN A 643 -11.52 -41.58 21.56
N GLY A 644 -11.11 -41.87 20.32
CA GLY A 644 -11.87 -41.56 19.10
C GLY A 644 -11.85 -40.07 18.73
N SER A 645 -11.04 -39.25 19.38
CA SER A 645 -10.97 -37.81 19.10
C SER A 645 -10.18 -37.54 17.83
N GLU A 646 -10.79 -36.80 16.91
CA GLU A 646 -10.21 -36.38 15.64
C GLU A 646 -9.72 -34.94 15.75
N ASP A 647 -8.54 -34.64 15.20
CA ASP A 647 -8.03 -33.28 15.11
C ASP A 647 -8.95 -32.37 14.25
N ARG A 648 -8.74 -31.05 14.31
CA ARG A 648 -9.63 -30.06 13.69
C ARG A 648 -8.96 -29.22 12.61
N ASN A 649 -7.78 -29.65 12.12
CA ASN A 649 -7.11 -28.86 11.10
C ASN A 649 -7.98 -28.70 9.83
N THR A 650 -7.73 -27.64 9.08
CA THR A 650 -8.39 -27.31 7.81
C THR A 650 -7.39 -27.12 6.67
N VAL A 651 -6.15 -27.63 6.87
CA VAL A 651 -5.08 -27.55 5.89
C VAL A 651 -5.46 -28.36 4.66
N GLN A 652 -5.45 -27.69 3.50
CA GLN A 652 -5.83 -28.29 2.23
C GLN A 652 -4.62 -28.47 1.31
N GLY A 653 -4.53 -29.66 0.70
CA GLY A 653 -3.73 -29.89 -0.48
C GLY A 653 -4.64 -30.10 -1.68
N HIS A 654 -4.22 -29.77 -2.89
CA HIS A 654 -5.02 -29.93 -4.09
C HIS A 654 -4.20 -30.41 -5.28
N ALA A 655 -4.84 -31.11 -6.22
CA ALA A 655 -4.30 -31.48 -7.52
C ALA A 655 -5.41 -31.93 -8.46
N ALA A 656 -5.13 -31.80 -9.77
CA ALA A 656 -5.97 -32.38 -10.82
C ALA A 656 -5.25 -33.60 -11.43
N PRO A 657 -5.93 -34.79 -11.53
CA PRO A 657 -5.32 -35.94 -12.15
C PRO A 657 -5.26 -35.82 -13.67
N THR A 658 -4.16 -36.25 -14.26
CA THR A 658 -3.99 -36.33 -15.71
C THR A 658 -3.48 -37.68 -16.13
N GLY A 659 -3.86 -38.11 -17.33
CA GLY A 659 -3.33 -39.30 -17.95
C GLY A 659 -1.95 -39.09 -18.61
N PRO A 660 -1.45 -40.11 -19.32
CA PRO A 660 -0.21 -40.01 -20.07
C PRO A 660 -0.29 -38.86 -21.08
N ALA A 661 0.82 -38.22 -21.30
CA ALA A 661 0.88 -37.22 -22.33
C ALA A 661 0.51 -37.80 -23.70
N VAL A 662 -0.33 -37.09 -24.43
CA VAL A 662 -0.74 -37.38 -25.78
C VAL A 662 -0.32 -36.23 -26.72
N ILE A 663 -0.13 -36.55 -28.00
CA ILE A 663 0.14 -35.50 -28.97
C ILE A 663 -1.17 -34.82 -29.35
N GLY A 664 -1.25 -33.54 -29.12
CA GLY A 664 -2.44 -32.75 -29.31
C GLY A 664 -2.13 -31.29 -29.66
N THR A 665 -3.08 -30.44 -29.35
CA THR A 665 -2.93 -28.96 -29.47
C THR A 665 -2.88 -28.35 -28.07
N TRP A 666 -1.82 -27.65 -27.80
CA TRP A 666 -1.72 -26.79 -26.62
C TRP A 666 -2.38 -25.44 -26.93
N THR A 667 -3.27 -24.95 -26.09
CA THR A 667 -3.98 -23.69 -26.26
C THR A 667 -3.92 -22.83 -25.01
N ASP A 668 -3.95 -21.51 -25.18
CA ASP A 668 -4.12 -20.52 -24.12
C ASP A 668 -4.91 -19.32 -24.68
N ASP A 669 -6.00 -18.95 -24.02
CA ASP A 669 -6.91 -17.86 -24.35
C ASP A 669 -6.97 -16.82 -23.23
N ALA A 670 -5.86 -16.58 -22.54
CA ALA A 670 -5.71 -15.68 -21.40
C ALA A 670 -6.69 -15.99 -20.23
N GLY A 671 -7.19 -17.24 -20.16
CA GLY A 671 -8.06 -17.72 -19.08
C GLY A 671 -9.57 -17.69 -19.39
N ASP A 672 -10.00 -17.38 -20.61
CA ASP A 672 -11.42 -17.33 -20.98
C ASP A 672 -12.13 -18.70 -20.87
N THR A 673 -11.45 -19.78 -21.29
CA THR A 673 -12.00 -21.15 -21.24
C THR A 673 -11.22 -22.06 -20.29
N GLY A 674 -10.19 -21.56 -19.60
CA GLY A 674 -9.34 -22.36 -18.73
C GLY A 674 -8.43 -21.53 -17.83
N SER A 675 -7.36 -22.13 -17.33
CA SER A 675 -6.36 -21.43 -16.56
C SER A 675 -5.37 -20.67 -17.46
N VAL A 676 -4.91 -19.52 -17.01
CA VAL A 676 -3.76 -18.80 -17.57
C VAL A 676 -2.53 -19.71 -17.54
N LYS A 677 -1.86 -19.92 -18.67
CA LYS A 677 -0.72 -20.83 -18.79
C LYS A 677 0.60 -20.14 -19.13
N LEU A 678 0.53 -18.85 -19.54
CA LEU A 678 1.73 -18.05 -19.78
C LEU A 678 2.16 -17.32 -18.53
N ILE A 679 3.45 -17.11 -18.42
CA ILE A 679 4.09 -16.38 -17.30
C ILE A 679 4.47 -14.99 -17.81
N PRO A 680 3.75 -13.94 -17.39
CA PRO A 680 4.05 -12.57 -17.77
C PRO A 680 5.16 -11.97 -16.88
N SER A 681 6.04 -11.15 -17.48
CA SER A 681 6.86 -10.18 -16.75
C SER A 681 6.31 -8.78 -16.98
N SER A 682 6.33 -7.93 -15.94
CA SER A 682 5.83 -6.55 -16.07
C SER A 682 6.45 -5.82 -17.25
N PRO A 683 5.68 -5.07 -18.05
CA PRO A 683 4.26 -4.70 -17.87
C PRO A 683 3.23 -5.72 -18.41
N TRP A 684 3.65 -6.85 -19.01
CA TRP A 684 2.69 -7.87 -19.44
C TRP A 684 1.74 -8.29 -18.31
N SER A 685 0.44 -8.31 -18.58
CA SER A 685 -0.61 -8.74 -17.66
C SER A 685 -1.80 -9.33 -18.44
N VAL A 686 -2.73 -9.96 -17.72
CA VAL A 686 -4.02 -10.37 -18.29
C VAL A 686 -5.01 -9.23 -18.14
N LEU A 687 -5.53 -8.71 -19.25
CA LEU A 687 -6.51 -7.63 -19.28
C LEU A 687 -7.90 -8.18 -19.64
N PRO A 688 -8.88 -8.14 -18.70
CA PRO A 688 -10.24 -8.55 -18.97
C PRO A 688 -10.92 -7.67 -20.04
N GLY A 689 -11.67 -8.28 -20.95
CA GLY A 689 -12.40 -7.56 -22.00
C GLY A 689 -11.53 -6.99 -23.13
N ALA A 690 -10.22 -7.27 -23.13
CA ALA A 690 -9.28 -6.79 -24.13
C ALA A 690 -9.01 -7.79 -25.27
N GLY A 691 -9.51 -9.03 -25.17
CA GLY A 691 -9.28 -10.13 -26.11
C GLY A 691 -10.11 -10.08 -27.38
N VAL A 692 -9.93 -11.09 -28.24
CA VAL A 692 -10.83 -11.40 -29.37
C VAL A 692 -12.22 -11.69 -28.84
N SER A 693 -12.28 -12.46 -27.77
CA SER A 693 -13.42 -12.62 -26.87
C SER A 693 -12.87 -12.65 -25.45
N GLY A 694 -13.45 -11.91 -24.49
CA GLY A 694 -13.00 -11.95 -23.10
C GLY A 694 -11.64 -11.28 -22.83
N ALA A 695 -10.70 -11.97 -22.18
CA ALA A 695 -9.40 -11.44 -21.76
C ALA A 695 -8.31 -11.58 -22.84
N ALA A 696 -7.21 -10.84 -22.71
CA ALA A 696 -5.99 -11.02 -23.50
C ALA A 696 -4.75 -10.77 -22.64
N TYR A 697 -3.60 -11.31 -23.03
CA TYR A 697 -2.31 -10.83 -22.54
C TYR A 697 -1.98 -9.49 -23.19
N ALA A 698 -1.60 -8.51 -22.38
CA ALA A 698 -1.26 -7.18 -22.87
C ALA A 698 -0.12 -6.55 -22.07
N THR A 699 0.70 -5.75 -22.76
CA THR A 699 1.63 -4.85 -22.07
C THR A 699 0.87 -3.64 -21.49
N GLY A 700 -0.27 -3.28 -22.09
CA GLY A 700 -0.90 -1.99 -21.81
C GLY A 700 0.01 -0.84 -22.25
N ALA A 701 -0.31 0.37 -21.84
CA ALA A 701 0.63 1.49 -21.96
C ALA A 701 1.92 1.11 -21.21
N TYR A 702 3.02 1.14 -21.90
CA TYR A 702 4.33 0.69 -21.43
C TYR A 702 5.23 1.92 -21.19
N GLY A 703 6.26 1.77 -20.36
CA GLY A 703 7.23 2.84 -20.13
C GLY A 703 8.42 2.77 -21.07
N SER A 704 9.21 3.85 -21.09
CA SER A 704 10.50 3.94 -21.80
C SER A 704 11.46 2.83 -21.33
N ASP A 705 12.40 2.43 -22.19
CA ASP A 705 13.43 1.43 -21.89
C ASP A 705 12.90 0.09 -21.36
N THR A 706 11.68 -0.29 -21.73
CA THR A 706 11.05 -1.55 -21.31
C THR A 706 11.62 -2.75 -22.05
N CYS A 707 12.02 -3.79 -21.31
CA CYS A 707 12.33 -5.12 -21.83
C CYS A 707 11.51 -6.17 -21.06
N ALA A 708 10.46 -6.71 -21.70
CA ALA A 708 9.48 -7.56 -21.04
C ALA A 708 9.05 -8.75 -21.87
N ALA A 709 8.81 -9.89 -21.22
CA ALA A 709 8.46 -11.14 -21.87
C ALA A 709 7.18 -11.77 -21.34
N LEU A 710 6.42 -12.38 -22.25
CA LEU A 710 5.33 -13.28 -21.97
C LEU A 710 5.78 -14.70 -22.36
N THR A 711 5.97 -15.62 -21.40
CA THR A 711 6.73 -16.84 -21.58
C THR A 711 5.89 -18.10 -21.29
N THR A 712 6.01 -19.16 -22.13
CA THR A 712 5.40 -20.47 -21.86
C THR A 712 6.19 -21.25 -20.82
N ALA A 713 5.56 -22.21 -20.14
CA ALA A 713 6.27 -23.32 -19.53
C ALA A 713 6.99 -24.17 -20.60
N ASN A 714 7.78 -25.16 -20.17
CA ASN A 714 8.40 -26.11 -21.10
C ASN A 714 7.33 -26.95 -21.83
N LEU A 715 7.37 -26.94 -23.16
CA LEU A 715 6.51 -27.69 -24.06
C LEU A 715 7.34 -28.73 -24.83
N LEU A 716 6.92 -29.99 -24.84
CA LEU A 716 7.58 -31.05 -25.63
C LEU A 716 6.91 -31.10 -27.01
N PHE A 717 7.63 -30.71 -28.04
CA PHE A 717 7.15 -30.74 -29.41
C PHE A 717 7.27 -32.14 -30.01
N ASP A 718 6.25 -32.56 -30.79
CA ASP A 718 6.31 -33.75 -31.64
C ASP A 718 6.76 -33.38 -33.08
N SER A 719 6.30 -34.06 -34.06
CA SER A 719 6.61 -33.84 -35.45
C SER A 719 5.87 -32.59 -36.01
N SER A 720 6.58 -31.68 -36.64
CA SER A 720 6.04 -30.51 -37.35
C SER A 720 5.06 -29.66 -36.51
N PRO A 721 5.44 -29.17 -35.34
CA PRO A 721 4.61 -28.26 -34.53
C PRO A 721 4.39 -26.94 -35.28
N GLN A 722 3.16 -26.41 -35.16
CA GLN A 722 2.75 -25.15 -35.75
C GLN A 722 2.14 -24.25 -34.68
N LEU A 723 2.60 -23.00 -34.62
CA LEU A 723 2.03 -21.96 -33.75
C LEU A 723 1.03 -21.13 -34.54
N SER A 724 -0.08 -20.78 -33.92
CA SER A 724 -0.99 -19.72 -34.32
C SER A 724 -1.40 -18.89 -33.11
N PHE A 725 -1.60 -17.59 -33.28
CA PHE A 725 -2.12 -16.69 -32.27
C PHE A 725 -2.78 -15.46 -32.89
N GLN A 726 -3.63 -14.78 -32.14
CA GLN A 726 -4.22 -13.50 -32.51
C GLN A 726 -3.44 -12.37 -31.85
N SER A 727 -3.23 -11.28 -32.58
CA SER A 727 -2.52 -10.13 -32.04
C SER A 727 -2.99 -8.83 -32.63
N LYS A 728 -3.03 -7.79 -31.80
CA LYS A 728 -3.11 -6.38 -32.18
C LYS A 728 -2.04 -5.60 -31.43
N PHE A 729 -1.65 -4.44 -31.93
CA PHE A 729 -0.62 -3.64 -31.28
C PHE A 729 -0.72 -2.18 -31.73
N ASP A 730 -0.33 -1.31 -30.84
CA ASP A 730 0.01 0.09 -31.08
C ASP A 730 1.34 0.35 -30.37
N ILE A 731 2.40 0.37 -31.17
CA ILE A 731 3.79 0.38 -30.73
C ILE A 731 4.53 1.38 -31.61
N GLU A 732 5.39 2.21 -31.06
CA GLU A 732 6.09 3.23 -31.84
C GLU A 732 6.77 2.66 -33.09
N ASN A 733 6.37 3.19 -34.23
CA ASN A 733 6.73 2.62 -35.53
C ASN A 733 8.23 2.72 -35.82
N GLY A 734 8.91 1.58 -35.90
CA GLY A 734 10.31 1.48 -36.27
C GLY A 734 11.31 1.71 -35.16
N TRP A 735 10.82 2.04 -33.93
CA TRP A 735 11.64 2.22 -32.72
C TRP A 735 11.37 1.12 -31.72
N ASP A 736 10.14 1.02 -31.22
CA ASP A 736 9.71 -0.05 -30.36
C ASP A 736 9.33 -1.29 -31.13
N LYS A 737 9.53 -2.46 -30.53
CA LYS A 737 9.43 -3.72 -31.27
C LYS A 737 9.12 -4.91 -30.40
N GLY A 738 8.40 -5.86 -31.01
CA GLY A 738 8.14 -7.17 -30.44
C GLY A 738 8.60 -8.30 -31.35
N GLU A 739 9.04 -9.41 -30.77
CA GLU A 739 9.35 -10.63 -31.53
C GLU A 739 9.00 -11.90 -30.73
N LEU A 740 8.86 -13.00 -31.47
CA LEU A 740 8.74 -14.33 -30.91
C LEU A 740 10.11 -15.00 -30.83
N GLN A 741 10.43 -15.55 -29.65
CA GLN A 741 11.68 -16.28 -29.43
C GLN A 741 11.43 -17.69 -28.89
N VAL A 742 12.40 -18.57 -29.07
CA VAL A 742 12.39 -19.97 -28.58
C VAL A 742 13.67 -20.25 -27.80
N SER A 743 13.52 -21.00 -26.70
CA SER A 743 14.62 -21.55 -25.91
C SER A 743 14.52 -23.09 -25.86
N THR A 744 15.65 -23.77 -26.01
CA THR A 744 15.76 -25.23 -25.85
C THR A 744 16.52 -25.64 -24.59
N ASN A 745 16.84 -24.70 -23.73
CA ASN A 745 17.62 -24.92 -22.52
C ASN A 745 17.00 -24.28 -21.27
N GLY A 746 15.65 -24.22 -21.22
CA GLY A 746 14.90 -23.72 -20.07
C GLY A 746 15.06 -22.21 -19.83
N GLY A 747 15.19 -21.41 -20.88
CA GLY A 747 15.33 -19.95 -20.79
C GLY A 747 16.77 -19.45 -20.66
N GLY A 748 17.76 -20.33 -20.64
CA GLY A 748 19.18 -19.96 -20.53
C GLY A 748 19.74 -19.25 -21.73
N SER A 749 19.16 -19.48 -22.93
CA SER A 749 19.45 -18.74 -24.15
C SER A 749 18.22 -18.79 -25.08
N TRP A 750 18.08 -17.76 -25.91
CA TRP A 750 16.93 -17.57 -26.77
C TRP A 750 17.36 -17.36 -28.22
N SER A 751 16.56 -17.88 -29.13
CA SER A 751 16.73 -17.69 -30.56
C SER A 751 15.43 -17.19 -31.16
N ARG A 752 15.53 -16.29 -32.12
CA ARG A 752 14.37 -15.74 -32.82
C ARG A 752 13.64 -16.82 -33.62
N VAL A 753 12.32 -16.82 -33.55
CA VAL A 753 11.46 -17.66 -34.38
C VAL A 753 11.27 -17.01 -35.77
N ALA A 754 11.52 -17.77 -36.85
CA ALA A 754 11.28 -17.31 -38.22
C ALA A 754 9.77 -17.31 -38.51
N MET A 755 9.21 -16.13 -38.73
CA MET A 755 7.83 -15.91 -39.15
C MET A 755 7.69 -14.65 -39.99
N THR A 756 6.51 -14.38 -40.53
CA THR A 756 6.20 -13.10 -41.17
C THR A 756 5.84 -12.07 -40.11
N TYR A 757 6.75 -11.15 -39.85
CA TYR A 757 6.52 -10.01 -38.97
C TYR A 757 5.90 -8.85 -39.75
N PRO A 758 4.97 -8.07 -39.14
CA PRO A 758 4.17 -7.07 -39.84
C PRO A 758 4.94 -5.78 -40.19
N GLY A 759 6.02 -5.47 -39.49
CA GLY A 759 6.82 -4.26 -39.68
C GLY A 759 8.32 -4.52 -39.69
N SER A 760 9.11 -3.44 -39.66
CA SER A 760 10.57 -3.51 -39.58
C SER A 760 11.14 -2.32 -38.86
N SER A 761 12.26 -2.53 -38.15
CA SER A 761 13.02 -1.50 -37.44
C SER A 761 14.47 -1.52 -37.89
N ALA A 762 15.03 -0.34 -38.10
CA ALA A 762 16.46 -0.13 -38.32
C ALA A 762 17.18 0.36 -37.07
N TYR A 763 16.44 0.52 -35.97
CA TYR A 763 16.98 0.91 -34.68
C TYR A 763 17.65 -0.29 -33.97
N ASN A 764 18.84 -0.09 -33.40
CA ASN A 764 19.66 -1.15 -32.83
C ASN A 764 20.10 -0.92 -31.36
N ASN A 765 19.53 0.08 -30.70
CA ASN A 765 19.83 0.41 -29.29
C ASN A 765 18.58 0.27 -28.41
N ASP A 766 17.80 -0.75 -28.67
CA ASP A 766 16.60 -1.07 -27.90
C ASP A 766 16.94 -1.78 -26.57
N SER A 767 16.05 -1.70 -25.60
CA SER A 767 16.27 -2.17 -24.22
C SER A 767 16.49 -3.68 -24.07
N CYS A 768 16.00 -4.50 -25.02
CA CYS A 768 16.25 -5.94 -25.05
C CYS A 768 17.44 -6.35 -25.93
N GLY A 769 18.02 -5.43 -26.70
CA GLY A 769 19.12 -5.72 -27.63
C GLY A 769 18.71 -6.56 -28.82
N LEU A 770 17.50 -6.35 -29.37
CA LEU A 770 16.95 -7.11 -30.51
C LEU A 770 17.61 -6.76 -31.85
N GLY A 771 18.18 -5.57 -31.94
CA GLY A 771 18.86 -5.10 -33.14
C GLY A 771 17.93 -4.74 -34.31
N GLU A 772 18.45 -4.72 -35.52
CA GLU A 772 17.74 -4.39 -36.76
C GLU A 772 16.99 -5.62 -37.33
N GLY A 773 15.84 -5.42 -37.95
CA GLY A 773 15.12 -6.51 -38.61
C GLY A 773 13.62 -6.28 -38.78
N SER A 774 12.89 -7.39 -38.98
CA SER A 774 11.44 -7.35 -39.10
C SER A 774 10.81 -7.67 -37.74
N PHE A 775 9.84 -6.92 -37.29
CA PHE A 775 9.27 -7.02 -35.93
C PHE A 775 7.75 -6.74 -35.93
N PHE A 776 7.09 -6.98 -34.80
CA PHE A 776 5.85 -6.31 -34.47
C PHE A 776 6.23 -4.86 -34.10
N THR A 777 5.81 -3.89 -34.89
CA THR A 777 6.06 -2.46 -34.73
C THR A 777 5.06 -1.66 -35.54
N GLY A 778 4.71 -0.44 -35.15
CA GLY A 778 3.66 0.37 -35.74
C GLY A 778 2.27 0.00 -35.19
N THR A 779 1.22 0.34 -35.93
CA THR A 779 -0.17 0.25 -35.46
C THR A 779 -0.96 -0.83 -36.21
N GLN A 780 -1.55 -1.77 -35.48
CA GLN A 780 -2.50 -2.79 -35.90
C GLN A 780 -3.69 -2.78 -34.94
N THR A 781 -4.68 -1.96 -35.22
CA THR A 781 -5.81 -1.70 -34.27
C THR A 781 -6.78 -2.88 -34.09
N ASN A 782 -6.87 -3.76 -35.10
CA ASN A 782 -7.75 -4.95 -35.04
C ASN A 782 -6.89 -6.21 -34.90
N TYR A 783 -7.41 -7.19 -34.16
CA TYR A 783 -6.77 -8.50 -34.08
C TYR A 783 -6.57 -9.10 -35.47
N ALA A 784 -5.37 -9.60 -35.70
CA ALA A 784 -4.98 -10.35 -36.89
C ALA A 784 -4.31 -11.66 -36.49
N GLY A 785 -4.50 -12.71 -37.30
CA GLY A 785 -3.89 -14.01 -37.05
C GLY A 785 -2.43 -14.05 -37.54
N PHE A 786 -1.55 -14.56 -36.67
CA PHE A 786 -0.14 -14.81 -36.97
C PHE A 786 0.19 -16.28 -36.81
N THR A 787 1.12 -16.80 -37.62
CA THR A 787 1.53 -18.20 -37.60
C THR A 787 3.05 -18.34 -37.70
N ALA A 788 3.59 -19.39 -37.06
CA ALA A 788 4.99 -19.75 -37.20
C ALA A 788 5.15 -21.27 -37.35
N ASP A 789 6.03 -21.71 -38.26
CA ASP A 789 6.46 -23.09 -38.37
C ASP A 789 7.56 -23.38 -37.34
N LEU A 790 7.28 -24.25 -36.40
CA LEU A 790 8.20 -24.63 -35.34
C LEU A 790 8.87 -25.98 -35.59
N SER A 791 8.76 -26.53 -36.80
CA SER A 791 9.31 -27.85 -37.20
C SER A 791 10.81 -28.01 -36.96
N ALA A 792 11.57 -26.91 -36.92
CA ALA A 792 12.99 -26.93 -36.61
C ALA A 792 13.31 -27.46 -35.19
N TRP A 793 12.33 -27.45 -34.30
CA TRP A 793 12.44 -27.89 -32.90
C TRP A 793 11.62 -29.18 -32.62
N SER A 794 11.24 -29.92 -33.65
CA SER A 794 10.55 -31.21 -33.48
C SER A 794 11.33 -32.15 -32.57
N GLY A 795 10.64 -32.83 -31.63
CA GLY A 795 11.20 -33.76 -30.67
C GLY A 795 11.97 -33.09 -29.51
N GLN A 796 11.96 -31.78 -29.40
CA GLN A 796 12.65 -31.06 -28.35
C GLN A 796 11.68 -30.49 -27.30
N SER A 797 12.18 -30.33 -26.07
CA SER A 797 11.51 -29.56 -25.02
C SER A 797 11.90 -28.10 -25.15
N VAL A 798 10.92 -27.22 -25.35
CA VAL A 798 11.16 -25.80 -25.65
C VAL A 798 10.29 -24.89 -24.77
N GLN A 799 10.76 -23.65 -24.60
CA GLN A 799 9.93 -22.53 -24.18
C GLN A 799 9.79 -21.53 -25.34
N LEU A 800 8.63 -20.93 -25.46
CA LEU A 800 8.40 -19.78 -26.33
C LEU A 800 8.22 -18.51 -25.49
N ARG A 801 8.63 -17.35 -26.05
CA ARG A 801 8.28 -16.06 -25.46
C ARG A 801 7.97 -15.02 -26.52
N TRP A 802 6.98 -14.18 -26.23
CA TRP A 802 6.74 -12.91 -26.89
C TRP A 802 7.53 -11.86 -26.12
N LEU A 803 8.60 -11.37 -26.74
CA LEU A 803 9.53 -10.41 -26.14
C LEU A 803 9.21 -9.02 -26.70
N PHE A 804 8.90 -8.08 -25.80
CA PHE A 804 8.65 -6.68 -26.10
C PHE A 804 9.83 -5.82 -25.67
N SER A 805 10.20 -4.85 -26.52
CA SER A 805 11.29 -3.91 -26.28
C SER A 805 10.88 -2.52 -26.69
N SER A 806 10.98 -1.54 -25.79
CA SER A 806 10.87 -0.11 -26.13
C SER A 806 12.23 0.59 -26.11
N ASP A 807 12.28 1.78 -26.72
CA ASP A 807 13.40 2.70 -26.55
C ASP A 807 13.11 3.71 -25.41
N GLY A 808 13.85 4.81 -25.33
CA GLY A 808 13.74 5.81 -24.27
C GLY A 808 12.72 6.93 -24.54
N TYR A 809 11.88 6.82 -25.57
CA TYR A 809 10.99 7.89 -26.03
C TYR A 809 9.67 7.30 -26.54
N ILE A 810 8.60 8.07 -26.52
CA ILE A 810 7.27 7.83 -27.11
C ILE A 810 6.68 6.46 -26.76
N GLU A 811 5.84 6.44 -25.77
CA GLU A 811 5.02 5.28 -25.38
C GLU A 811 3.69 5.32 -26.13
N GLU A 812 3.19 4.14 -26.51
CA GLU A 812 1.89 3.93 -27.17
C GLU A 812 1.05 2.94 -26.34
N ASP A 813 -0.13 2.56 -26.85
CA ASP A 813 -1.10 1.71 -26.11
C ASP A 813 -0.59 0.27 -25.84
N GLY A 814 0.41 -0.24 -26.58
CA GLY A 814 1.08 -1.50 -26.31
C GLY A 814 0.81 -2.66 -27.25
N TRP A 815 1.03 -3.88 -26.76
CA TRP A 815 0.95 -5.13 -27.53
C TRP A 815 0.00 -6.11 -26.85
N TRP A 816 -0.96 -6.66 -27.63
CA TRP A 816 -1.93 -7.66 -27.18
C TRP A 816 -1.73 -8.98 -27.90
N VAL A 817 -1.75 -10.09 -27.17
CA VAL A 817 -1.67 -11.47 -27.67
C VAL A 817 -2.80 -12.29 -27.06
N ASP A 818 -3.48 -13.07 -27.92
CA ASP A 818 -4.65 -13.85 -27.56
C ASP A 818 -4.79 -15.10 -28.44
N ASP A 819 -5.70 -16.02 -28.06
CA ASP A 819 -6.05 -17.23 -28.84
C ASP A 819 -4.82 -18.01 -29.31
N ILE A 820 -3.87 -18.29 -28.40
CA ILE A 820 -2.63 -18.98 -28.74
C ILE A 820 -2.92 -20.48 -28.90
N ALA A 821 -2.48 -21.07 -30.00
CA ALA A 821 -2.56 -22.49 -30.22
C ALA A 821 -1.27 -23.05 -30.85
N ILE A 822 -0.76 -24.15 -30.30
CA ILE A 822 0.39 -24.87 -30.82
C ILE A 822 0.00 -26.32 -31.07
N THR A 823 0.02 -26.74 -32.33
CA THR A 823 -0.30 -28.14 -32.70
C THR A 823 0.91 -29.06 -32.56
N ASN A 824 0.63 -30.36 -32.46
CA ASN A 824 1.66 -31.42 -32.36
C ASN A 824 2.60 -31.23 -31.16
N VAL A 825 2.00 -30.96 -30.00
CA VAL A 825 2.66 -30.82 -28.70
C VAL A 825 2.20 -31.91 -27.76
N ALA A 826 3.07 -32.42 -26.91
CA ALA A 826 2.67 -33.30 -25.82
C ALA A 826 1.83 -32.51 -24.81
N VAL A 827 0.56 -32.81 -24.74
CA VAL A 827 -0.39 -32.25 -23.77
C VAL A 827 -0.82 -33.33 -22.80
N PRO A 828 -1.22 -32.98 -21.57
CA PRO A 828 -1.80 -33.96 -20.66
C PRO A 828 -2.97 -34.69 -21.28
N GLY A 829 -2.95 -36.02 -21.27
CA GLY A 829 -4.04 -36.84 -21.76
C GLY A 829 -5.06 -37.17 -20.68
N THR A 830 -6.16 -37.80 -21.08
CA THR A 830 -7.12 -38.37 -20.14
C THR A 830 -6.59 -39.66 -19.53
N CYS A 831 -6.97 -39.95 -18.30
CA CYS A 831 -6.64 -41.22 -17.64
C CYS A 831 -7.45 -42.35 -18.26
N SER A 832 -6.80 -43.48 -18.55
CA SER A 832 -7.52 -44.68 -19.02
C SER A 832 -8.15 -45.41 -17.82
N GLY A 833 -9.45 -45.32 -17.67
CA GLY A 833 -10.17 -46.18 -16.74
C GLY A 833 -11.19 -45.53 -15.80
N ALA A 834 -11.03 -44.28 -15.46
CA ALA A 834 -11.95 -43.57 -14.55
C ALA A 834 -13.14 -42.92 -15.29
N ASP A 835 -12.93 -42.51 -16.54
CA ASP A 835 -13.96 -41.82 -17.34
C ASP A 835 -15.08 -42.74 -17.85
N ALA A 836 -14.99 -44.02 -17.59
CA ALA A 836 -15.94 -45.02 -18.15
C ALA A 836 -17.04 -45.46 -17.19
N VAL A 837 -17.04 -45.04 -15.94
CA VAL A 837 -17.89 -45.71 -14.93
C VAL A 837 -19.23 -45.03 -14.67
N PHE A 838 -19.48 -43.78 -14.97
CA PHE A 838 -20.83 -43.20 -14.86
C PHE A 838 -20.98 -41.91 -15.68
N ILE A 839 -21.15 -42.02 -16.99
CA ILE A 839 -21.76 -40.96 -17.80
C ILE A 839 -23.29 -41.11 -17.88
N ASP A 840 -23.86 -42.03 -17.15
CA ASP A 840 -25.30 -42.12 -17.00
C ASP A 840 -25.66 -41.58 -15.62
N GLY A 841 -25.93 -40.28 -15.59
CA GLY A 841 -26.34 -39.59 -14.35
C GLY A 841 -27.65 -40.20 -13.86
N PHE A 842 -27.73 -40.41 -12.59
CA PHE A 842 -28.97 -40.63 -11.82
C PHE A 842 -30.07 -39.60 -12.11
N GLU A 843 -29.81 -38.69 -13.00
CA GLU A 843 -30.70 -37.57 -13.37
C GLU A 843 -31.79 -37.98 -14.36
N SER A 844 -31.61 -39.07 -15.10
CA SER A 844 -32.63 -39.53 -16.05
C SER A 844 -33.71 -40.43 -15.42
N GLY A 845 -33.45 -40.97 -14.21
CA GLY A 845 -34.37 -41.92 -13.56
C GLY A 845 -34.54 -43.23 -14.37
N ASP A 846 -33.68 -43.50 -15.33
CA ASP A 846 -33.75 -44.66 -16.23
C ASP A 846 -32.74 -45.72 -15.77
N THR A 847 -33.26 -46.92 -15.43
CA THR A 847 -32.48 -48.07 -14.96
C THR A 847 -32.16 -49.05 -16.09
N SER A 848 -32.34 -48.68 -17.36
CA SER A 848 -32.18 -49.56 -18.53
C SER A 848 -30.74 -50.03 -18.79
N ALA A 849 -29.74 -49.32 -18.23
CA ALA A 849 -28.31 -49.68 -18.33
C ALA A 849 -27.86 -50.78 -17.36
N TRP A 850 -28.71 -51.27 -16.44
CA TRP A 850 -28.37 -52.27 -15.44
C TRP A 850 -28.57 -53.71 -15.87
N SER A 851 -28.80 -53.97 -17.16
CA SER A 851 -29.09 -55.29 -17.67
C SER A 851 -27.97 -55.96 -18.48
N GLN A 852 -26.69 -55.65 -18.23
CA GLN A 852 -25.56 -56.42 -18.75
C GLN A 852 -24.55 -56.76 -17.65
#